data_3001411338b29d2ec767d86b95aa6a29
#
_entry.id   3001411338b29d2ec767d86b95aa6a29
#
_cell.length_a   1.000
_cell.length_b   1.000
_cell.length_c   1.000
_cell.angle_alpha   90.00
_cell.angle_beta   90.00
_cell.angle_gamma   90.00
#
_symmetry.space_group_name_H-M   'P 1'
#
loop_
_entity.id
_entity.type
_entity.pdbx_description
1 polymer ?
#
loop_
_entity_poly.entity_id
_entity_poly.type
_entity_poly.pdbx_seq_one_letter_code
_entity_poly.pdbx_strand_id
1 'polypeptide(L)'
;MASTNFENINSFPSESASPEIKKSFDYIIEYGKAMYNKWKYADGGYATDNKRIILNRKYAEGMQSVDKYKNRFSMDNGETAYLNLDWSIVPIIPKYVDLWVGEMINEDLKIECEAIDPTSSMQKDEQRRRFLANMKMKEFSDVIKEETGIPVIPEGEFIPGNKEELDLHMRLKVKLATEIAMEESLEFELYDNNWDREKAKIVRDLAVIKKSAVKCYFDENQKIKFRWVDWANLITPFSVKDNLSDLRYCGEVIKVPLHELRRMAKGQLSDEALFKIARSYAGEEYGNRSWSYGESFHRYYAQSPYGEYDDFLIDVLDFSFISINTEVYSKKSTAYGGYYYNKKKYNYSPPEEAETKVKLTKKPLEYAYKGHWVIGTNYLFDYGLQENILRKKKNGKISPKAFLPFLFIDPQQYDMKNKSLVERMMPHADTIQLLHLKIQQLLAKLTPQGQAVDINALKNVVLGKGKEWTPLELQELYSQTGVYYYNGEDEEGRPMNRRPIEEIRNSMGQTLQELIGLYNFEIQQIRDVTGLNEIRDASMPDKEAAVAISQMALQGSRNTTRPLSYAYRELFEALGKRLALMIQYNIGMKRNLEIYSNVIGKHNIQILDLTKDFKLVDMGIKINAQSDEKDRMMFEGNLQQSLAQKELRIEDAIMLREIPNTKLANQYMSIKRQQYAQERLAEDQARIQAQMQEAQQASVLKQQEEQVTIQAKASAEITVEETKLQADIEREKVKHFNKMEELKLQGDFKSQHIRMASEEDFKNTALSSGMRQPKVFTAPSAGVSTSTEP
;
A
#
# COMPACT_ATOMS: atom_id res chain seq x y z
N MET A 1 -53.81 26.74 -5.03
CA MET A 1 -53.21 25.73 -4.15
C MET A 1 -53.19 24.43 -4.96
N ALA A 2 -52.12 24.17 -5.66
CA ALA A 2 -51.93 22.88 -6.31
C ALA A 2 -51.25 21.97 -5.28
N SER A 3 -52.00 20.98 -4.78
CA SER A 3 -51.44 19.89 -4.00
C SER A 3 -50.46 19.13 -4.92
N THR A 4 -49.22 19.45 -4.84
CA THR A 4 -48.18 18.63 -5.46
C THR A 4 -48.20 17.28 -4.76
N ASN A 5 -48.67 16.27 -5.46
CA ASN A 5 -48.61 14.87 -5.03
C ASN A 5 -47.17 14.48 -4.79
N PHE A 6 -46.76 14.47 -3.54
CA PHE A 6 -45.43 14.01 -3.10
C PHE A 6 -45.19 12.52 -3.39
N GLU A 7 -46.24 11.77 -3.71
CA GLU A 7 -46.14 10.32 -3.97
C GLU A 7 -45.38 9.93 -5.23
N ASN A 8 -45.21 10.83 -6.22
CA ASN A 8 -44.52 10.51 -7.49
C ASN A 8 -43.07 11.02 -7.60
N ILE A 9 -42.53 11.70 -6.60
CA ILE A 9 -41.23 12.38 -6.69
C ILE A 9 -40.06 11.39 -6.55
N ASN A 10 -40.29 10.20 -6.01
CA ASN A 10 -39.24 9.21 -5.70
C ASN A 10 -39.26 7.98 -6.61
N SER A 11 -40.10 7.91 -7.64
CA SER A 11 -40.14 6.77 -8.54
C SER A 11 -39.12 6.89 -9.66
N PHE A 12 -38.23 5.90 -9.78
CA PHE A 12 -37.34 5.81 -10.93
C PHE A 12 -38.14 5.53 -12.22
N PRO A 13 -37.71 6.09 -13.37
CA PRO A 13 -38.31 5.76 -14.65
C PRO A 13 -38.22 4.26 -14.97
N SER A 14 -39.17 3.73 -15.76
CA SER A 14 -39.26 2.31 -16.07
C SER A 14 -38.01 1.76 -16.76
N GLU A 15 -37.40 0.71 -16.21
CA GLU A 15 -36.27 0.00 -16.82
C GLU A 15 -36.66 -0.71 -18.14
N SER A 16 -37.94 -1.01 -18.36
CA SER A 16 -38.43 -1.68 -19.57
C SER A 16 -38.55 -0.77 -20.79
N ALA A 17 -38.31 0.54 -20.63
CA ALA A 17 -38.32 1.51 -21.71
C ALA A 17 -37.35 1.13 -22.86
N SER A 18 -37.68 1.52 -24.08
CA SER A 18 -36.81 1.24 -25.23
C SER A 18 -35.46 1.98 -25.10
N PRO A 19 -34.39 1.48 -25.72
CA PRO A 19 -33.08 2.15 -25.67
C PRO A 19 -33.10 3.58 -26.24
N GLU A 20 -34.06 3.93 -27.10
CA GLU A 20 -34.23 5.26 -27.64
C GLU A 20 -34.83 6.21 -26.60
N ILE A 21 -35.86 5.75 -25.86
CA ILE A 21 -36.47 6.50 -24.77
C ILE A 21 -35.44 6.71 -23.65
N LYS A 22 -34.62 5.71 -23.31
CA LYS A 22 -33.60 5.83 -22.28
C LYS A 22 -32.51 6.87 -22.57
N LYS A 23 -32.37 7.29 -23.83
CA LYS A 23 -31.46 8.37 -24.26
C LYS A 23 -32.13 9.74 -24.26
N SER A 24 -33.46 9.80 -24.09
CA SER A 24 -34.20 11.07 -24.14
C SER A 24 -33.89 11.94 -22.93
N PHE A 25 -34.04 13.25 -23.13
CA PHE A 25 -33.90 14.26 -22.10
C PHE A 25 -34.79 13.95 -20.88
N ASP A 26 -36.07 13.68 -21.11
CA ASP A 26 -37.05 13.47 -20.06
C ASP A 26 -36.71 12.27 -19.19
N TYR A 27 -36.31 11.15 -19.79
CA TYR A 27 -35.95 9.95 -19.04
C TYR A 27 -34.74 10.17 -18.14
N ILE A 28 -33.70 10.84 -18.68
CA ILE A 28 -32.44 11.03 -17.95
C ILE A 28 -32.61 12.07 -16.85
N ILE A 29 -33.33 13.15 -17.07
CA ILE A 29 -33.56 14.16 -16.04
C ILE A 29 -34.45 13.62 -14.90
N GLU A 30 -35.47 12.83 -15.23
CA GLU A 30 -36.31 12.16 -14.23
C GLU A 30 -35.50 11.18 -13.39
N TYR A 31 -34.60 10.42 -14.03
CA TYR A 31 -33.72 9.51 -13.32
C TYR A 31 -32.79 10.28 -12.35
N GLY A 32 -32.17 11.36 -12.81
CA GLY A 32 -31.32 12.22 -12.00
C GLY A 32 -32.07 12.84 -10.81
N LYS A 33 -33.29 13.35 -11.06
CA LYS A 33 -34.16 13.91 -10.00
C LYS A 33 -34.55 12.84 -8.96
N ALA A 34 -34.95 11.65 -9.42
CA ALA A 34 -35.32 10.55 -8.53
C ALA A 34 -34.15 10.09 -7.65
N MET A 35 -32.96 9.97 -8.26
CA MET A 35 -31.73 9.61 -7.57
C MET A 35 -31.35 10.63 -6.50
N TYR A 36 -31.37 11.92 -6.85
CA TYR A 36 -31.06 13.01 -5.95
C TYR A 36 -32.08 13.13 -4.80
N ASN A 37 -33.39 13.05 -5.10
CA ASN A 37 -34.43 13.13 -4.10
C ASN A 37 -34.37 11.94 -3.12
N LYS A 38 -34.10 10.72 -3.63
CA LYS A 38 -33.92 9.55 -2.78
C LYS A 38 -32.74 9.71 -1.83
N TRP A 39 -31.60 10.22 -2.34
CA TRP A 39 -30.42 10.46 -1.52
C TRP A 39 -30.67 11.51 -0.43
N LYS A 40 -31.33 12.60 -0.82
CA LYS A 40 -31.50 13.76 0.05
C LYS A 40 -32.60 13.62 1.09
N TYR A 41 -33.71 13.05 0.69
CA TYR A 41 -34.93 13.02 1.51
C TYR A 41 -35.25 11.64 2.09
N ALA A 42 -34.44 10.60 1.78
CA ALA A 42 -34.63 9.30 2.40
C ALA A 42 -34.36 9.38 3.91
N ASP A 43 -35.30 8.85 4.68
CA ASP A 43 -35.23 8.86 6.13
C ASP A 43 -33.93 8.29 6.67
N GLY A 44 -33.17 9.11 7.39
CA GLY A 44 -31.99 8.73 8.15
C GLY A 44 -30.67 8.58 7.39
N GLY A 45 -30.64 8.62 6.04
CA GLY A 45 -29.43 8.33 5.26
C GLY A 45 -28.46 9.50 5.19
N TYR A 46 -28.73 10.41 4.27
CA TYR A 46 -27.79 11.49 3.90
C TYR A 46 -27.45 12.46 5.04
N ALA A 47 -28.47 12.98 5.73
CA ALA A 47 -28.24 13.99 6.76
C ALA A 47 -27.39 13.44 7.93
N THR A 48 -27.55 12.16 8.26
CA THR A 48 -26.81 11.51 9.33
C THR A 48 -25.37 11.22 8.92
N ASP A 49 -25.15 10.68 7.74
CA ASP A 49 -23.81 10.40 7.23
C ASP A 49 -23.01 11.68 7.03
N ASN A 50 -23.62 12.72 6.52
CA ASN A 50 -22.95 14.00 6.34
C ASN A 50 -22.55 14.66 7.66
N LYS A 51 -23.44 14.69 8.65
CA LYS A 51 -23.08 15.17 9.99
C LYS A 51 -21.91 14.39 10.57
N ARG A 52 -21.92 13.08 10.37
CA ARG A 52 -20.84 12.20 10.81
C ARG A 52 -19.50 12.52 10.12
N ILE A 53 -19.51 12.68 8.79
CA ILE A 53 -18.31 13.00 8.01
C ILE A 53 -17.74 14.36 8.43
N ILE A 54 -18.58 15.39 8.54
CA ILE A 54 -18.15 16.72 8.99
C ILE A 54 -17.58 16.67 10.40
N LEU A 55 -18.25 15.96 11.31
CA LEU A 55 -17.79 15.80 12.68
C LEU A 55 -16.42 15.13 12.71
N ASN A 56 -16.25 14.03 12.00
CA ASN A 56 -14.98 13.31 11.92
C ASN A 56 -13.84 14.21 11.39
N ARG A 57 -14.11 14.99 10.34
CA ARG A 57 -13.14 15.94 9.79
C ARG A 57 -12.79 17.05 10.78
N LYS A 58 -13.77 17.61 11.47
CA LYS A 58 -13.52 18.61 12.53
C LYS A 58 -12.62 18.06 13.64
N TYR A 59 -12.84 16.81 14.06
CA TYR A 59 -11.97 16.16 15.05
C TYR A 59 -10.59 15.82 14.51
N ALA A 60 -10.51 15.40 13.25
CA ALA A 60 -9.24 15.11 12.59
C ALA A 60 -8.34 16.36 12.44
N GLU A 61 -8.94 17.55 12.37
CA GLU A 61 -8.24 18.83 12.32
C GLU A 61 -8.10 19.50 13.69
N GLY A 62 -8.67 18.93 14.76
CA GLY A 62 -8.70 19.58 16.08
C GLY A 62 -9.63 20.82 16.13
N MET A 63 -10.61 20.89 15.23
CA MET A 63 -11.56 22.03 15.11
C MET A 63 -12.96 21.68 15.59
N GLN A 64 -13.10 20.74 16.50
CA GLN A 64 -14.41 20.39 17.08
C GLN A 64 -15.00 21.55 17.88
N SER A 65 -16.36 21.63 17.95
CA SER A 65 -17.04 22.69 18.70
C SER A 65 -16.75 22.60 20.18
N VAL A 66 -16.45 23.74 20.77
CA VAL A 66 -16.23 23.89 22.24
C VAL A 66 -17.55 23.93 23.02
N ASP A 67 -18.70 24.15 22.38
CA ASP A 67 -20.01 24.37 23.05
C ASP A 67 -20.41 23.16 23.90
N LYS A 68 -20.12 21.94 23.45
CA LYS A 68 -20.37 20.73 24.24
C LYS A 68 -19.59 20.68 25.57
N TYR A 69 -18.40 21.28 25.63
CA TYR A 69 -17.59 21.36 26.85
C TYR A 69 -18.08 22.47 27.73
N LYS A 70 -18.42 23.63 27.13
CA LYS A 70 -19.04 24.75 27.85
C LYS A 70 -20.34 24.30 28.53
N ASN A 71 -21.21 23.57 27.82
CA ASN A 71 -22.47 23.07 28.40
C ASN A 71 -22.26 22.11 29.58
N ARG A 72 -21.13 21.41 29.67
CA ARG A 72 -20.81 20.56 30.83
C ARG A 72 -20.29 21.32 32.04
N PHE A 73 -19.76 22.53 31.85
CA PHE A 73 -19.26 23.38 32.91
C PHE A 73 -20.28 24.47 33.30
N SER A 74 -21.32 24.72 32.48
CA SER A 74 -22.35 25.69 32.81
C SER A 74 -23.27 25.16 33.91
N MET A 75 -23.66 26.03 34.85
CA MET A 75 -24.59 25.66 35.90
C MET A 75 -26.03 25.75 35.46
N ASP A 76 -26.40 26.81 34.72
CA ASP A 76 -27.75 27.03 34.19
C ASP A 76 -27.64 27.86 32.90
N ASN A 77 -28.49 27.58 31.91
CA ASN A 77 -28.62 28.34 30.65
C ASN A 77 -27.35 28.54 29.79
N GLY A 78 -26.27 27.75 30.01
CA GLY A 78 -25.07 27.79 29.16
C GLY A 78 -24.14 28.98 29.45
N GLU A 79 -24.36 29.78 30.46
CA GLU A 79 -23.48 30.88 30.85
C GLU A 79 -22.19 30.33 31.49
N THR A 80 -21.03 30.63 30.88
CA THR A 80 -19.71 30.24 31.35
C THR A 80 -18.79 31.44 31.58
N ALA A 81 -19.35 32.65 31.49
CA ALA A 81 -18.60 33.92 31.62
C ALA A 81 -17.84 34.06 32.96
N TYR A 82 -18.33 33.41 34.02
CA TYR A 82 -17.67 33.38 35.34
C TYR A 82 -16.46 32.46 35.42
N LEU A 83 -16.23 31.63 34.38
CA LEU A 83 -15.09 30.74 34.30
C LEU A 83 -14.03 31.36 33.38
N ASN A 84 -12.94 31.85 33.97
CA ASN A 84 -11.80 32.35 33.19
C ASN A 84 -10.93 31.17 32.72
N LEU A 85 -11.41 30.42 31.72
CA LEU A 85 -10.75 29.26 31.18
C LEU A 85 -10.40 29.51 29.70
N ASP A 86 -9.26 28.98 29.28
CA ASP A 86 -8.94 28.89 27.88
C ASP A 86 -9.67 27.69 27.25
N TRP A 87 -10.63 28.00 26.38
CA TRP A 87 -11.46 27.01 25.69
C TRP A 87 -10.80 26.44 24.44
N SER A 88 -9.53 26.72 24.21
CA SER A 88 -8.81 26.15 23.05
C SER A 88 -8.81 24.63 23.10
N ILE A 89 -8.90 24.03 21.91
CA ILE A 89 -8.93 22.58 21.78
C ILE A 89 -7.51 22.00 21.82
N VAL A 90 -7.35 20.94 22.58
CA VAL A 90 -6.11 20.15 22.59
C VAL A 90 -6.13 19.20 21.37
N PRO A 91 -5.29 19.42 20.33
CA PRO A 91 -5.36 18.68 19.07
C PRO A 91 -4.62 17.35 19.16
N ILE A 92 -5.20 16.36 19.84
CA ILE A 92 -4.56 15.03 20.02
C ILE A 92 -4.80 14.13 18.81
N ILE A 93 -6.05 14.12 18.28
CA ILE A 93 -6.43 13.24 17.17
C ILE A 93 -5.62 13.50 15.90
N PRO A 94 -5.34 14.76 15.48
CA PRO A 94 -4.55 15.04 14.29
C PRO A 94 -3.21 14.29 14.27
N LYS A 95 -2.50 14.24 15.40
CA LYS A 95 -1.23 13.51 15.51
C LYS A 95 -1.34 12.05 15.06
N TYR A 96 -2.35 11.33 15.54
CA TYR A 96 -2.51 9.90 15.20
C TYR A 96 -3.00 9.68 13.77
N VAL A 97 -3.81 10.59 13.24
CA VAL A 97 -4.22 10.55 11.83
C VAL A 97 -3.02 10.79 10.92
N ASP A 98 -2.23 11.82 11.20
CA ASP A 98 -1.09 12.20 10.37
C ASP A 98 0.04 11.15 10.42
N LEU A 99 0.21 10.46 11.56
CA LEU A 99 1.13 9.32 11.66
C LEU A 99 0.79 8.20 10.69
N TRP A 100 -0.47 7.75 10.71
CA TRP A 100 -0.90 6.69 9.81
C TRP A 100 -0.89 7.13 8.34
N VAL A 101 -1.35 8.35 8.06
CA VAL A 101 -1.34 8.93 6.72
C VAL A 101 0.08 9.04 6.19
N GLY A 102 1.03 9.53 7.01
CA GLY A 102 2.44 9.65 6.64
C GLY A 102 3.08 8.29 6.32
N GLU A 103 2.79 7.24 7.12
CA GLU A 103 3.26 5.89 6.86
C GLU A 103 2.75 5.36 5.52
N MET A 104 1.46 5.56 5.23
CA MET A 104 0.84 5.08 3.99
C MET A 104 1.26 5.89 2.75
N ILE A 105 1.55 7.19 2.90
CA ILE A 105 2.07 8.00 1.79
C ILE A 105 3.47 7.53 1.40
N ASN A 106 4.30 7.14 2.38
CA ASN A 106 5.65 6.64 2.13
C ASN A 106 5.68 5.19 1.61
N GLU A 107 4.54 4.48 1.60
CA GLU A 107 4.48 3.15 1.03
C GLU A 107 4.47 3.22 -0.50
N ASP A 108 5.60 2.85 -1.12
CA ASP A 108 5.71 2.77 -2.57
C ASP A 108 5.10 1.47 -3.08
N LEU A 109 4.01 1.59 -3.79
CA LEU A 109 3.34 0.47 -4.45
C LEU A 109 3.69 0.47 -5.94
N LYS A 110 4.26 -0.63 -6.43
CA LYS A 110 4.50 -0.84 -7.86
C LYS A 110 3.37 -1.65 -8.48
N ILE A 111 2.96 -1.23 -9.66
CA ILE A 111 1.98 -1.96 -10.47
C ILE A 111 2.74 -2.93 -11.36
N GLU A 112 2.42 -4.21 -11.27
CA GLU A 112 2.88 -5.24 -12.20
C GLU A 112 1.70 -5.73 -13.03
N CYS A 113 1.89 -5.77 -14.33
CA CYS A 113 0.90 -6.26 -15.28
C CYS A 113 1.25 -7.67 -15.73
N GLU A 114 0.26 -8.54 -15.70
CA GLU A 114 0.36 -9.90 -16.23
C GLU A 114 -0.79 -10.16 -17.19
N ALA A 115 -0.50 -10.55 -18.42
CA ALA A 115 -1.51 -10.92 -19.38
C ALA A 115 -2.06 -12.33 -19.06
N ILE A 116 -3.37 -12.42 -18.85
CA ILE A 116 -4.06 -13.66 -18.40
C ILE A 116 -4.80 -14.33 -19.55
N ASP A 117 -4.85 -13.72 -20.71
CA ASP A 117 -5.55 -14.27 -21.86
C ASP A 117 -4.87 -15.55 -22.40
N PRO A 118 -5.63 -16.45 -23.04
CA PRO A 118 -5.09 -17.72 -23.55
C PRO A 118 -3.97 -17.53 -24.59
N THR A 119 -4.00 -16.47 -25.38
CA THR A 119 -2.99 -16.16 -26.41
C THR A 119 -1.66 -15.81 -25.78
N SER A 120 -1.67 -14.94 -24.77
CA SER A 120 -0.47 -14.55 -24.02
C SER A 120 0.10 -15.71 -23.20
N SER A 121 -0.78 -16.56 -22.64
CA SER A 121 -0.35 -17.80 -21.97
C SER A 121 0.37 -18.75 -22.94
N MET A 122 -0.16 -18.94 -24.16
CA MET A 122 0.50 -19.76 -25.19
C MET A 122 1.87 -19.19 -25.59
N GLN A 123 2.02 -17.86 -25.68
CA GLN A 123 3.32 -17.23 -25.99
C GLN A 123 4.33 -17.47 -24.85
N LYS A 124 3.90 -17.34 -23.59
CA LYS A 124 4.76 -17.67 -22.44
C LYS A 124 5.15 -19.15 -22.42
N ASP A 125 4.22 -20.05 -22.73
CA ASP A 125 4.51 -21.49 -22.83
C ASP A 125 5.46 -21.81 -23.98
N GLU A 126 5.36 -21.09 -25.11
CA GLU A 126 6.31 -21.24 -26.23
C GLU A 126 7.70 -20.76 -25.85
N GLN A 127 7.84 -19.64 -25.17
CA GLN A 127 9.13 -19.18 -24.64
C GLN A 127 9.71 -20.17 -23.64
N ARG A 128 8.88 -20.71 -22.74
CA ARG A 128 9.31 -21.75 -21.80
C ARG A 128 9.83 -23.00 -22.53
N ARG A 129 9.16 -23.45 -23.58
CA ARG A 129 9.62 -24.57 -24.44
C ARG A 129 10.95 -24.25 -25.12
N ARG A 130 11.13 -23.01 -25.55
CA ARG A 130 12.39 -22.54 -26.13
C ARG A 130 13.56 -22.64 -25.15
N PHE A 131 13.37 -22.13 -23.92
CA PHE A 131 14.36 -22.26 -22.86
C PHE A 131 14.66 -23.72 -22.51
N LEU A 132 13.63 -24.57 -22.43
CA LEU A 132 13.83 -26.01 -22.21
C LEU A 132 14.59 -26.70 -23.34
N ALA A 133 14.40 -26.30 -24.58
CA ALA A 133 15.14 -26.77 -25.72
C ALA A 133 16.62 -26.30 -25.65
N ASN A 134 16.86 -25.03 -25.32
CA ASN A 134 18.20 -24.47 -25.18
C ASN A 134 18.96 -25.12 -24.02
N MET A 135 18.30 -25.43 -22.89
CA MET A 135 18.91 -26.19 -21.78
C MET A 135 19.38 -27.57 -22.22
N LYS A 136 18.58 -28.29 -23.02
CA LYS A 136 18.96 -29.61 -23.56
C LYS A 136 20.03 -29.50 -24.65
N MET A 137 20.02 -28.41 -25.41
CA MET A 137 21.03 -28.16 -26.45
C MET A 137 22.37 -27.70 -25.87
N LYS A 138 22.44 -27.21 -24.65
CA LYS A 138 23.66 -26.71 -24.02
C LYS A 138 24.71 -27.82 -23.95
N GLU A 139 24.33 -29.03 -23.54
CA GLU A 139 25.23 -30.19 -23.47
C GLU A 139 25.80 -30.57 -24.84
N PHE A 140 24.99 -30.44 -25.91
CA PHE A 140 25.45 -30.70 -27.28
C PHE A 140 26.20 -29.52 -27.90
N SER A 141 25.84 -28.29 -27.54
CA SER A 141 26.48 -27.05 -28.01
C SER A 141 27.93 -26.97 -27.64
N ASP A 142 28.28 -27.40 -26.43
CA ASP A 142 29.68 -27.39 -25.97
C ASP A 142 30.55 -28.38 -26.77
N VAL A 143 30.03 -29.57 -27.07
CA VAL A 143 30.69 -30.56 -27.92
C VAL A 143 30.83 -30.07 -29.38
N ILE A 144 29.80 -29.47 -29.96
CA ILE A 144 29.84 -28.94 -31.34
C ILE A 144 30.78 -27.72 -31.43
N LYS A 145 30.83 -26.86 -30.40
CA LYS A 145 31.74 -25.72 -30.33
C LYS A 145 33.21 -26.17 -30.28
N GLU A 146 33.49 -27.28 -29.60
CA GLU A 146 34.85 -27.87 -29.59
C GLU A 146 35.25 -28.47 -30.95
N GLU A 147 34.27 -29.05 -31.69
CA GLU A 147 34.55 -29.69 -33.00
C GLU A 147 34.52 -28.72 -34.17
N THR A 148 33.58 -27.76 -34.19
CA THR A 148 33.30 -26.89 -35.35
C THR A 148 33.72 -25.43 -35.18
N GLY A 149 33.98 -25.00 -33.96
CA GLY A 149 34.28 -23.59 -33.58
C GLY A 149 33.11 -22.62 -33.75
N ILE A 150 31.88 -23.10 -34.08
CA ILE A 150 30.72 -22.28 -34.28
C ILE A 150 29.74 -22.49 -33.12
N PRO A 151 29.40 -21.44 -32.34
CA PRO A 151 28.43 -21.59 -31.26
C PRO A 151 27.03 -21.82 -31.86
N VAL A 152 26.38 -22.91 -31.48
CA VAL A 152 24.98 -23.23 -31.90
C VAL A 152 23.99 -22.33 -31.21
N ILE A 153 24.35 -21.84 -30.04
CA ILE A 153 23.52 -20.88 -29.27
C ILE A 153 24.23 -19.52 -29.32
N PRO A 154 23.50 -18.41 -29.58
CA PRO A 154 24.06 -17.07 -29.58
C PRO A 154 24.78 -16.74 -28.27
N GLU A 155 26.04 -16.25 -28.37
CA GLU A 155 26.79 -15.81 -27.20
C GLU A 155 26.03 -14.65 -26.51
N GLY A 156 25.68 -14.82 -25.22
CA GLY A 156 24.94 -13.82 -24.43
C GLY A 156 23.48 -14.19 -24.12
N GLU A 157 22.95 -15.29 -24.66
CA GLU A 157 21.62 -15.74 -24.28
C GLU A 157 21.67 -16.48 -22.93
N PHE A 158 20.88 -16.03 -21.99
CA PHE A 158 20.79 -16.67 -20.66
C PHE A 158 20.16 -18.06 -20.77
N ILE A 159 20.88 -19.09 -20.35
CA ILE A 159 20.38 -20.45 -20.34
C ILE A 159 20.29 -20.93 -18.88
N PRO A 160 19.06 -21.18 -18.38
CA PRO A 160 18.90 -21.72 -17.04
C PRO A 160 19.58 -23.06 -16.87
N GLY A 161 20.24 -23.29 -15.73
CA GLY A 161 20.91 -24.55 -15.42
C GLY A 161 19.93 -25.65 -14.97
N ASN A 162 18.87 -25.28 -14.24
CA ASN A 162 17.90 -26.19 -13.67
C ASN A 162 16.46 -25.79 -14.01
N LYS A 163 15.50 -26.73 -13.89
CA LYS A 163 14.08 -26.44 -14.10
C LYS A 163 13.52 -25.42 -13.10
N GLU A 164 14.04 -25.41 -11.86
CA GLU A 164 13.66 -24.46 -10.82
C GLU A 164 14.13 -23.05 -11.16
N GLU A 165 15.34 -22.93 -11.70
CA GLU A 165 15.87 -21.67 -12.21
C GLU A 165 15.07 -21.16 -13.41
N LEU A 166 14.67 -22.07 -14.32
CA LEU A 166 13.77 -21.73 -15.43
C LEU A 166 12.44 -21.18 -14.93
N ASP A 167 11.81 -21.84 -13.96
CA ASP A 167 10.51 -21.38 -13.42
C ASP A 167 10.64 -20.03 -12.72
N LEU A 168 11.74 -19.77 -12.02
CA LEU A 168 12.05 -18.47 -11.42
C LEU A 168 12.34 -17.42 -12.50
N HIS A 169 13.14 -17.74 -13.50
CA HIS A 169 13.44 -16.84 -14.62
C HIS A 169 12.18 -16.45 -15.39
N MET A 170 11.31 -17.42 -15.68
CA MET A 170 9.99 -17.17 -16.32
C MET A 170 9.08 -16.26 -15.48
N ARG A 171 9.16 -16.34 -14.17
CA ARG A 171 8.37 -15.47 -13.26
C ARG A 171 8.96 -14.08 -13.13
N LEU A 172 10.27 -13.93 -13.12
CA LEU A 172 10.95 -12.68 -12.78
C LEU A 172 11.32 -11.84 -14.01
N LYS A 173 11.73 -12.49 -15.10
CA LYS A 173 12.33 -11.78 -16.24
C LYS A 173 11.58 -11.91 -17.54
N VAL A 174 10.76 -12.95 -17.69
CA VAL A 174 10.04 -13.15 -18.95
C VAL A 174 8.71 -12.41 -18.89
N LYS A 175 8.75 -11.13 -19.28
CA LYS A 175 7.55 -10.32 -19.52
C LYS A 175 7.29 -10.21 -21.03
N LEU A 176 6.02 -10.25 -21.41
CA LEU A 176 5.63 -9.98 -22.78
C LEU A 176 5.76 -8.47 -23.07
N ALA A 177 6.11 -8.12 -24.31
CA ALA A 177 6.20 -6.71 -24.72
C ALA A 177 4.91 -5.92 -24.44
N THR A 178 3.76 -6.59 -24.53
CA THR A 178 2.45 -6.01 -24.18
C THR A 178 2.29 -5.73 -22.68
N GLU A 179 2.89 -6.54 -21.81
CA GLU A 179 2.87 -6.34 -20.36
C GLU A 179 3.75 -5.16 -19.96
N ILE A 180 4.96 -5.08 -20.52
CA ILE A 180 5.90 -3.98 -20.29
C ILE A 180 5.29 -2.66 -20.76
N ALA A 181 4.75 -2.63 -21.98
CA ALA A 181 4.13 -1.44 -22.53
C ALA A 181 2.90 -0.98 -21.72
N MET A 182 2.16 -1.91 -21.12
CA MET A 182 1.04 -1.55 -20.24
C MET A 182 1.54 -0.99 -18.89
N GLU A 183 2.59 -1.54 -18.31
CA GLU A 183 3.21 -1.02 -17.09
C GLU A 183 3.71 0.42 -17.29
N GLU A 184 4.49 0.67 -18.33
CA GLU A 184 4.97 2.01 -18.68
C GLU A 184 3.81 3.00 -18.93
N SER A 185 2.77 2.55 -19.64
CA SER A 185 1.57 3.38 -19.87
C SER A 185 0.84 3.72 -18.57
N LEU A 186 0.74 2.78 -17.64
CA LEU A 186 0.10 3.00 -16.34
C LEU A 186 0.92 3.95 -15.47
N GLU A 187 2.23 3.80 -15.41
CA GLU A 187 3.12 4.71 -14.70
C GLU A 187 3.01 6.14 -15.25
N PHE A 188 2.96 6.27 -16.58
CA PHE A 188 2.74 7.58 -17.21
C PHE A 188 1.39 8.20 -16.82
N GLU A 189 0.29 7.43 -16.88
CA GLU A 189 -1.03 7.94 -16.51
C GLU A 189 -1.11 8.32 -15.03
N LEU A 190 -0.44 7.60 -14.14
CA LEU A 190 -0.35 7.96 -12.73
C LEU A 190 0.42 9.27 -12.55
N TYR A 191 1.53 9.44 -13.27
CA TYR A 191 2.34 10.65 -13.22
C TYR A 191 1.60 11.87 -13.79
N ASP A 192 0.99 11.77 -15.00
CA ASP A 192 0.26 12.87 -15.66
C ASP A 192 -0.94 13.36 -14.84
N ASN A 193 -1.51 12.49 -14.01
CA ASN A 193 -2.63 12.82 -13.13
C ASN A 193 -2.21 13.19 -11.70
N ASN A 194 -0.92 13.37 -11.40
CA ASN A 194 -0.41 13.70 -10.06
C ASN A 194 -0.92 12.74 -8.98
N TRP A 195 -0.66 11.46 -9.16
CA TRP A 195 -1.11 10.39 -8.26
C TRP A 195 -0.83 10.66 -6.79
N ASP A 196 0.35 11.19 -6.45
CA ASP A 196 0.75 11.42 -5.06
C ASP A 196 -0.18 12.37 -4.33
N ARG A 197 -0.68 13.40 -5.03
CA ARG A 197 -1.67 14.33 -4.48
C ARG A 197 -3.01 13.66 -4.21
N GLU A 198 -3.48 12.85 -5.15
CA GLU A 198 -4.75 12.14 -5.01
C GLU A 198 -4.63 11.01 -3.98
N LYS A 199 -3.49 10.32 -3.92
CA LYS A 199 -3.12 9.33 -2.91
C LYS A 199 -3.26 9.91 -1.50
N ALA A 200 -2.68 11.08 -1.25
CA ALA A 200 -2.73 11.72 0.07
C ALA A 200 -4.19 11.96 0.53
N LYS A 201 -5.07 12.41 -0.36
CA LYS A 201 -6.49 12.61 -0.05
C LYS A 201 -7.22 11.29 0.22
N ILE A 202 -6.97 10.27 -0.61
CA ILE A 202 -7.55 8.93 -0.47
C ILE A 202 -7.19 8.32 0.88
N VAL A 203 -5.91 8.34 1.22
CA VAL A 203 -5.40 7.80 2.48
C VAL A 203 -5.97 8.56 3.68
N ARG A 204 -6.00 9.91 3.60
CA ARG A 204 -6.60 10.73 4.65
C ARG A 204 -8.08 10.39 4.89
N ASP A 205 -8.87 10.24 3.84
CA ASP A 205 -10.28 9.86 3.95
C ASP A 205 -10.44 8.45 4.56
N LEU A 206 -9.58 7.49 4.21
CA LEU A 206 -9.60 6.17 4.84
C LEU A 206 -9.34 6.23 6.35
N ALA A 207 -8.47 7.11 6.82
CA ALA A 207 -8.22 7.32 8.24
C ALA A 207 -9.41 7.99 8.94
N VAL A 208 -9.94 9.07 8.33
CA VAL A 208 -10.91 9.98 8.95
C VAL A 208 -12.35 9.44 8.88
N ILE A 209 -12.76 8.92 7.73
CA ILE A 209 -14.14 8.45 7.50
C ILE A 209 -14.23 6.96 7.20
N LYS A 210 -13.09 6.28 7.00
CA LYS A 210 -12.97 4.87 6.63
C LYS A 210 -13.64 4.54 5.28
N LYS A 211 -13.81 5.52 4.42
CA LYS A 211 -14.39 5.39 3.08
C LYS A 211 -13.58 6.23 2.12
N SER A 212 -13.44 5.80 0.88
CA SER A 212 -12.81 6.63 -0.16
C SER A 212 -13.38 6.30 -1.54
N ALA A 213 -13.32 7.28 -2.44
CA ALA A 213 -13.80 7.16 -3.79
C ALA A 213 -12.88 7.86 -4.79
N VAL A 214 -12.76 7.26 -5.98
CA VAL A 214 -12.00 7.79 -7.11
C VAL A 214 -12.89 7.76 -8.34
N LYS A 215 -12.92 8.84 -9.11
CA LYS A 215 -13.63 8.92 -10.39
C LYS A 215 -12.62 8.86 -11.52
N CYS A 216 -12.84 7.96 -12.48
CA CYS A 216 -12.06 7.85 -13.71
C CYS A 216 -12.92 8.27 -14.90
N TYR A 217 -12.44 9.19 -15.71
CA TYR A 217 -13.18 9.73 -16.85
C TYR A 217 -12.24 10.11 -17.99
N PHE A 218 -12.82 10.37 -19.17
CA PHE A 218 -12.08 10.93 -20.30
C PHE A 218 -12.36 12.43 -20.35
N ASP A 219 -11.28 13.20 -20.45
CA ASP A 219 -11.36 14.65 -20.61
C ASP A 219 -11.87 15.04 -22.03
N GLU A 220 -12.09 16.32 -22.28
CA GLU A 220 -12.49 16.86 -23.57
C GLU A 220 -11.56 16.42 -24.72
N ASN A 221 -10.28 16.34 -24.44
CA ASN A 221 -9.24 15.87 -25.35
C ASN A 221 -9.11 14.33 -25.40
N GLN A 222 -10.05 13.60 -24.82
CA GLN A 222 -10.02 12.14 -24.70
C GLN A 222 -8.80 11.59 -23.94
N LYS A 223 -8.15 12.43 -23.13
CA LYS A 223 -7.12 11.99 -22.19
C LYS A 223 -7.76 11.29 -21.00
N ILE A 224 -7.07 10.33 -20.47
CA ILE A 224 -7.48 9.64 -19.25
C ILE A 224 -7.23 10.56 -18.05
N LYS A 225 -8.26 10.80 -17.27
CA LYS A 225 -8.17 11.54 -16.02
C LYS A 225 -8.82 10.75 -14.90
N PHE A 226 -8.22 10.84 -13.73
CA PHE A 226 -8.81 10.35 -12.50
C PHE A 226 -8.60 11.38 -11.38
N ARG A 227 -9.51 11.40 -10.44
CA ARG A 227 -9.43 12.27 -9.26
C ARG A 227 -10.12 11.63 -8.06
N TRP A 228 -9.65 11.99 -6.91
CA TRP A 228 -10.35 11.74 -5.66
C TRP A 228 -11.71 12.45 -5.67
N VAL A 229 -12.71 11.83 -5.05
CA VAL A 229 -14.06 12.36 -4.92
C VAL A 229 -14.44 12.42 -3.45
N ASP A 230 -14.93 13.57 -3.02
CA ASP A 230 -15.40 13.75 -1.66
C ASP A 230 -16.63 12.89 -1.40
N TRP A 231 -16.52 11.96 -0.45
CA TRP A 231 -17.63 11.07 -0.09
C TRP A 231 -18.88 11.83 0.36
N ALA A 232 -18.70 13.00 0.95
CA ALA A 232 -19.82 13.84 1.38
C ALA A 232 -20.72 14.31 0.23
N ASN A 233 -20.18 14.43 -0.97
CA ASN A 233 -20.89 14.86 -2.16
C ASN A 233 -21.35 13.70 -3.05
N LEU A 234 -21.07 12.47 -2.64
CA LEU A 234 -21.41 11.27 -3.37
C LEU A 234 -22.84 10.80 -3.12
N ILE A 235 -23.51 10.42 -4.21
CA ILE A 235 -24.81 9.78 -4.20
C ILE A 235 -24.61 8.31 -4.55
N THR A 236 -24.81 7.45 -3.58
CA THR A 236 -24.73 6.00 -3.77
C THR A 236 -25.98 5.33 -3.20
N PRO A 237 -26.57 4.33 -3.89
CA PRO A 237 -27.58 3.47 -3.29
C PRO A 237 -26.97 2.54 -2.24
N PHE A 238 -27.82 1.85 -1.51
CA PHE A 238 -27.39 0.82 -0.56
C PHE A 238 -26.61 -0.30 -1.27
N SER A 239 -25.50 -0.70 -0.71
CA SER A 239 -24.67 -1.81 -1.18
C SER A 239 -24.25 -2.72 -0.03
N VAL A 240 -24.16 -4.01 -0.29
CA VAL A 240 -23.68 -5.03 0.66
C VAL A 240 -22.19 -5.29 0.51
N LYS A 241 -21.61 -4.86 -0.60
CA LYS A 241 -20.19 -5.12 -0.92
C LYS A 241 -19.29 -3.98 -0.50
N ASP A 242 -18.11 -4.31 0.03
CA ASP A 242 -17.11 -3.34 0.47
C ASP A 242 -16.60 -2.44 -0.67
N ASN A 243 -16.52 -2.96 -1.88
CA ASN A 243 -16.10 -2.23 -3.08
C ASN A 243 -17.27 -1.64 -3.88
N LEU A 244 -18.48 -1.71 -3.38
CA LEU A 244 -19.70 -1.20 -3.99
C LEU A 244 -19.86 -1.58 -5.48
N SER A 245 -19.39 -2.77 -5.88
CA SER A 245 -19.42 -3.22 -7.28
C SER A 245 -20.80 -3.63 -7.78
N ASP A 246 -21.80 -3.61 -6.94
CA ASP A 246 -23.21 -3.92 -7.20
C ASP A 246 -24.08 -2.69 -7.46
N LEU A 247 -23.48 -1.48 -7.41
CA LEU A 247 -24.21 -0.25 -7.65
C LEU A 247 -24.79 -0.19 -9.06
N ARG A 248 -26.05 0.23 -9.15
CA ARG A 248 -26.71 0.49 -10.43
C ARG A 248 -26.61 1.95 -10.87
N TYR A 249 -26.44 2.85 -9.95
CA TYR A 249 -26.24 4.27 -10.23
C TYR A 249 -25.27 4.88 -9.21
N CYS A 250 -24.64 5.94 -9.61
CA CYS A 250 -23.85 6.79 -8.74
C CYS A 250 -23.81 8.21 -9.31
N GLY A 251 -23.56 9.17 -8.45
CA GLY A 251 -23.42 10.55 -8.86
C GLY A 251 -22.64 11.35 -7.84
N GLU A 252 -22.21 12.51 -8.27
CA GLU A 252 -21.48 13.48 -7.46
C GLU A 252 -22.11 14.86 -7.62
N VAL A 253 -22.37 15.53 -6.52
CA VAL A 253 -22.76 16.92 -6.53
C VAL A 253 -21.51 17.78 -6.58
N ILE A 254 -21.27 18.40 -7.70
CA ILE A 254 -20.15 19.32 -7.91
C ILE A 254 -20.63 20.75 -7.84
N LYS A 255 -19.80 21.61 -7.26
CA LYS A 255 -20.05 23.04 -7.16
C LYS A 255 -19.17 23.75 -8.18
N VAL A 256 -19.79 24.42 -9.14
CA VAL A 256 -19.09 25.06 -10.25
C VAL A 256 -19.52 26.52 -10.39
N PRO A 257 -18.58 27.44 -10.66
CA PRO A 257 -18.94 28.82 -11.02
C PRO A 257 -19.58 28.87 -12.42
N LEU A 258 -20.25 29.96 -12.75
CA LEU A 258 -21.01 30.09 -13.98
C LEU A 258 -20.15 29.92 -15.25
N HIS A 259 -18.92 30.45 -15.25
CA HIS A 259 -18.00 30.32 -16.39
C HIS A 259 -17.60 28.87 -16.63
N GLU A 260 -17.39 28.11 -15.55
CA GLU A 260 -17.06 26.67 -15.63
C GLU A 260 -18.27 25.87 -16.13
N LEU A 261 -19.48 26.19 -15.63
CA LEU A 261 -20.71 25.58 -16.13
C LEU A 261 -20.88 25.79 -17.63
N ARG A 262 -20.60 27.02 -18.13
CA ARG A 262 -20.63 27.33 -19.57
C ARG A 262 -19.64 26.47 -20.35
N ARG A 263 -18.45 26.28 -19.83
CA ARG A 263 -17.42 25.42 -20.43
C ARG A 263 -17.86 23.96 -20.46
N MET A 264 -18.37 23.44 -19.34
CA MET A 264 -18.84 22.05 -19.22
C MET A 264 -20.02 21.74 -20.15
N ALA A 265 -20.90 22.72 -20.34
CA ALA A 265 -22.08 22.59 -21.19
C ALA A 265 -21.76 22.54 -22.69
N LYS A 266 -20.55 22.91 -23.13
CA LYS A 266 -20.10 22.86 -24.54
C LYS A 266 -21.10 23.45 -25.54
N GLY A 267 -21.76 24.54 -25.17
CA GLY A 267 -22.76 25.21 -26.00
C GLY A 267 -24.14 24.55 -26.03
N GLN A 268 -24.38 23.49 -25.25
CA GLN A 268 -25.72 22.87 -25.13
C GLN A 268 -26.70 23.72 -24.31
N LEU A 269 -26.17 24.60 -23.46
CA LEU A 269 -26.97 25.59 -22.75
C LEU A 269 -26.85 26.94 -23.45
N SER A 270 -28.00 27.55 -23.79
CA SER A 270 -28.04 28.89 -24.35
C SER A 270 -27.69 29.93 -23.32
N ASP A 271 -27.24 31.12 -23.74
CA ASP A 271 -26.93 32.24 -22.83
C ASP A 271 -28.17 32.65 -22.00
N GLU A 272 -29.37 32.53 -22.57
CA GLU A 272 -30.62 32.76 -21.80
C GLU A 272 -30.83 31.70 -20.71
N ALA A 273 -30.49 30.45 -20.97
CA ALA A 273 -30.58 29.38 -19.98
C ALA A 273 -29.55 29.60 -18.86
N LEU A 274 -28.32 29.99 -19.19
CA LEU A 274 -27.30 30.36 -18.21
C LEU A 274 -27.70 31.53 -17.36
N PHE A 275 -28.32 32.58 -17.99
CA PHE A 275 -28.84 33.71 -17.25
C PHE A 275 -29.97 33.32 -16.29
N LYS A 276 -30.91 32.45 -16.71
CA LYS A 276 -31.98 31.96 -15.84
C LYS A 276 -31.44 31.12 -14.68
N ILE A 277 -30.45 30.28 -14.94
CA ILE A 277 -29.74 29.51 -13.88
C ILE A 277 -29.07 30.47 -12.91
N ALA A 278 -28.30 31.44 -13.40
CA ALA A 278 -27.63 32.42 -12.58
C ALA A 278 -28.63 33.18 -11.69
N ARG A 279 -29.74 33.66 -12.26
CA ARG A 279 -30.78 34.35 -11.53
C ARG A 279 -31.46 33.47 -10.47
N SER A 280 -31.69 32.20 -10.75
CA SER A 280 -32.30 31.28 -9.78
C SER A 280 -31.36 30.99 -8.59
N TYR A 281 -30.04 30.99 -8.81
CA TYR A 281 -29.06 30.77 -7.74
C TYR A 281 -28.69 32.04 -6.98
N ALA A 282 -28.75 33.22 -7.62
CA ALA A 282 -28.51 34.52 -7.00
C ALA A 282 -29.74 35.06 -6.26
N GLY A 283 -30.98 34.53 -6.51
CA GLY A 283 -32.19 35.03 -5.93
C GLY A 283 -32.48 34.53 -4.52
N GLU A 284 -33.30 35.26 -3.78
CA GLU A 284 -33.69 34.96 -2.40
C GLU A 284 -34.33 33.57 -2.21
N GLU A 285 -34.96 33.01 -3.23
CA GLU A 285 -35.57 31.67 -3.17
C GLU A 285 -34.55 30.56 -2.93
N TYR A 286 -33.31 30.74 -3.39
CA TYR A 286 -32.22 29.75 -3.20
C TYR A 286 -31.34 30.07 -1.99
N GLY A 287 -31.19 31.33 -1.63
CA GLY A 287 -30.43 31.79 -0.46
C GLY A 287 -30.97 31.22 0.87
N ASN A 288 -32.27 30.92 0.91
CA ASN A 288 -32.92 30.32 2.08
C ASN A 288 -32.95 28.78 2.08
N ARG A 289 -32.62 28.15 0.95
CA ARG A 289 -32.38 26.69 0.90
C ARG A 289 -30.89 26.40 1.18
N SER A 290 -30.50 26.90 2.33
CA SER A 290 -29.18 26.62 2.95
C SER A 290 -28.85 25.13 2.92
N TRP A 291 -28.12 24.75 1.92
CA TRP A 291 -27.43 23.48 1.91
C TRP A 291 -26.16 23.67 2.70
N SER A 292 -26.29 23.43 3.96
CA SER A 292 -25.20 23.53 4.92
C SER A 292 -24.11 22.50 4.64
N TYR A 293 -23.33 22.77 3.63
CA TYR A 293 -21.99 22.26 3.51
C TYR A 293 -21.03 23.43 3.57
N GLY A 294 -20.38 23.59 4.72
CA GLY A 294 -19.50 24.73 4.98
C GLY A 294 -20.32 26.02 5.14
N GLU A 295 -20.85 26.21 6.32
CA GLU A 295 -21.78 27.27 6.74
C GLU A 295 -21.37 28.71 6.40
N SER A 296 -20.14 28.93 5.93
CA SER A 296 -19.61 30.30 5.82
C SER A 296 -19.43 30.82 4.41
N PHE A 297 -19.10 29.94 3.45
CA PHE A 297 -18.67 30.45 2.13
C PHE A 297 -19.84 30.94 1.26
N HIS A 298 -20.96 30.22 1.24
CA HIS A 298 -22.10 30.60 0.40
C HIS A 298 -22.89 31.81 0.93
N ARG A 299 -22.95 31.98 2.27
CA ARG A 299 -23.61 33.17 2.85
C ARG A 299 -22.82 34.45 2.63
N TYR A 300 -21.50 34.36 2.57
CA TYR A 300 -20.66 35.55 2.44
C TYR A 300 -20.79 36.18 1.05
N TYR A 301 -20.91 35.35 0.01
CA TYR A 301 -21.04 35.80 -1.38
C TYR A 301 -22.49 36.14 -1.76
N ALA A 302 -23.47 35.42 -1.24
CA ALA A 302 -24.91 35.68 -1.52
C ALA A 302 -25.46 36.94 -0.85
N GLN A 303 -24.80 37.49 0.16
CA GLN A 303 -25.22 38.70 0.87
C GLN A 303 -24.56 39.98 0.36
N SER A 304 -23.64 39.91 -0.60
CA SER A 304 -23.07 41.10 -1.20
C SER A 304 -24.11 41.69 -2.19
N PRO A 305 -24.66 42.85 -1.96
CA PRO A 305 -25.56 43.51 -2.90
C PRO A 305 -24.84 43.92 -4.20
N TYR A 306 -23.54 43.75 -4.26
CA TYR A 306 -22.67 44.07 -5.38
C TYR A 306 -21.97 42.81 -5.99
N GLY A 307 -22.40 41.59 -5.56
CA GLY A 307 -21.86 40.35 -6.07
C GLY A 307 -22.10 40.21 -7.57
N GLU A 308 -21.04 40.03 -8.33
CA GLU A 308 -21.11 39.69 -9.75
C GLU A 308 -21.69 38.28 -9.91
N TYR A 309 -22.31 37.98 -11.08
CA TYR A 309 -22.91 36.65 -11.34
C TYR A 309 -21.92 35.49 -11.28
N ASP A 310 -20.62 35.74 -11.31
CA ASP A 310 -19.57 34.72 -11.19
C ASP A 310 -19.16 34.40 -9.74
N ASP A 311 -19.65 35.15 -8.75
CA ASP A 311 -19.26 35.00 -7.34
C ASP A 311 -20.02 33.90 -6.60
N PHE A 312 -21.00 33.25 -7.23
CA PHE A 312 -21.74 32.17 -6.62
C PHE A 312 -21.46 30.82 -7.29
N LEU A 313 -21.61 29.75 -6.52
CA LEU A 313 -21.42 28.39 -7.00
C LEU A 313 -22.75 27.72 -7.31
N ILE A 314 -22.82 27.07 -8.47
CA ILE A 314 -23.98 26.34 -8.95
C ILE A 314 -23.80 24.86 -8.66
N ASP A 315 -24.78 24.24 -8.02
CA ASP A 315 -24.78 22.82 -7.74
C ASP A 315 -25.20 22.04 -8.98
N VAL A 316 -24.30 21.21 -9.47
CA VAL A 316 -24.53 20.33 -10.63
C VAL A 316 -24.39 18.88 -10.19
N LEU A 317 -25.39 18.08 -10.48
CA LEU A 317 -25.33 16.64 -10.30
C LEU A 317 -24.72 15.99 -11.55
N ASP A 318 -23.50 15.51 -11.42
CA ASP A 318 -22.85 14.64 -12.42
C ASP A 318 -23.16 13.19 -12.05
N PHE A 319 -23.96 12.50 -12.83
CA PHE A 319 -24.44 11.17 -12.51
C PHE A 319 -24.34 10.20 -13.67
N SER A 320 -24.21 8.94 -13.29
CA SER A 320 -24.23 7.81 -14.22
C SER A 320 -25.07 6.67 -13.66
N PHE A 321 -25.77 5.99 -14.54
CA PHE A 321 -26.57 4.83 -14.17
C PHE A 321 -26.47 3.71 -15.21
N ILE A 322 -26.62 2.46 -14.76
CA ILE A 322 -26.61 1.26 -15.59
C ILE A 322 -28.05 0.84 -15.83
N SER A 323 -28.40 0.63 -17.09
CA SER A 323 -29.68 0.06 -17.49
C SER A 323 -29.47 -1.08 -18.50
N ILE A 324 -30.36 -2.08 -18.45
CA ILE A 324 -30.29 -3.23 -19.32
C ILE A 324 -30.97 -2.91 -20.65
N ASN A 325 -30.21 -3.00 -21.74
CA ASN A 325 -30.77 -2.93 -23.09
C ASN A 325 -30.76 -4.32 -23.72
N THR A 326 -31.88 -4.71 -24.29
CA THR A 326 -31.97 -5.96 -25.04
C THR A 326 -31.52 -5.74 -26.45
N GLU A 327 -30.38 -6.29 -26.83
CA GLU A 327 -29.95 -6.30 -28.25
C GLU A 327 -30.56 -7.46 -29.00
N VAL A 328 -31.11 -7.16 -30.17
CA VAL A 328 -31.75 -8.15 -31.04
C VAL A 328 -30.80 -8.51 -32.19
N TYR A 329 -30.48 -9.77 -32.30
CA TYR A 329 -29.66 -10.32 -33.38
C TYR A 329 -30.47 -11.28 -34.22
N SER A 330 -30.40 -11.12 -35.54
CA SER A 330 -30.92 -12.10 -36.48
C SER A 330 -29.81 -13.10 -36.85
N LYS A 331 -30.03 -14.38 -36.56
CA LYS A 331 -29.14 -15.47 -36.95
C LYS A 331 -29.57 -15.97 -38.31
N LYS A 332 -28.67 -15.88 -39.29
CA LYS A 332 -28.88 -16.45 -40.62
C LYS A 332 -27.82 -17.51 -40.89
N SER A 333 -28.22 -18.60 -41.52
CA SER A 333 -27.30 -19.63 -42.01
C SER A 333 -26.64 -19.20 -43.32
N THR A 334 -25.36 -19.50 -43.49
CA THR A 334 -24.63 -19.33 -44.75
C THR A 334 -24.77 -20.61 -45.55
N ALA A 335 -24.60 -20.51 -46.87
CA ALA A 335 -24.66 -21.66 -47.78
C ALA A 335 -23.62 -22.77 -47.45
N TYR A 336 -22.55 -22.40 -46.74
CA TYR A 336 -21.46 -23.31 -46.31
C TYR A 336 -21.61 -23.84 -44.88
N GLY A 337 -22.82 -23.81 -44.29
CA GLY A 337 -23.11 -24.38 -42.98
C GLY A 337 -22.71 -23.52 -41.75
N GLY A 338 -22.19 -22.32 -42.01
CA GLY A 338 -21.88 -21.36 -40.95
C GLY A 338 -23.08 -20.50 -40.58
N TYR A 339 -22.96 -19.75 -39.49
CA TYR A 339 -23.96 -18.79 -39.06
C TYR A 339 -23.35 -17.40 -38.95
N TYR A 340 -24.06 -16.37 -39.40
CA TYR A 340 -23.71 -14.99 -39.10
C TYR A 340 -24.83 -14.29 -38.36
N TYR A 341 -24.44 -13.36 -37.49
CA TYR A 341 -25.34 -12.62 -36.60
C TYR A 341 -25.36 -11.15 -37.04
N ASN A 342 -26.51 -10.66 -37.45
CA ASN A 342 -26.70 -9.26 -37.75
C ASN A 342 -27.47 -8.57 -36.64
N LYS A 343 -26.93 -7.46 -36.10
CA LYS A 343 -27.62 -6.62 -35.11
C LYS A 343 -28.81 -5.93 -35.81
N LYS A 344 -29.97 -5.99 -35.17
CA LYS A 344 -31.23 -5.40 -35.65
C LYS A 344 -31.70 -4.34 -34.64
N LYS A 345 -32.63 -3.49 -35.11
CA LYS A 345 -33.33 -2.53 -34.23
C LYS A 345 -34.13 -3.29 -33.16
N TYR A 346 -34.40 -2.64 -32.03
CA TYR A 346 -35.09 -3.23 -30.87
C TYR A 346 -36.48 -3.79 -31.27
N ASN A 347 -37.23 -3.07 -32.12
CA ASN A 347 -38.58 -3.46 -32.57
C ASN A 347 -38.57 -4.26 -33.90
N TYR A 348 -37.46 -4.91 -34.23
CA TYR A 348 -37.39 -5.66 -35.46
C TYR A 348 -38.20 -6.95 -35.38
N SER A 349 -39.23 -7.08 -36.24
CA SER A 349 -39.93 -8.32 -36.52
C SER A 349 -39.52 -8.82 -37.91
N PRO A 350 -39.17 -10.10 -38.07
CA PRO A 350 -38.86 -10.63 -39.41
C PRO A 350 -40.11 -10.57 -40.26
N PRO A 351 -39.98 -10.42 -41.61
CA PRO A 351 -41.11 -10.57 -42.53
C PRO A 351 -41.71 -11.97 -42.42
N GLU A 352 -43.02 -12.11 -42.61
CA GLU A 352 -43.75 -13.38 -42.43
C GLU A 352 -43.13 -14.53 -43.27
N GLU A 353 -42.67 -14.26 -44.47
CA GLU A 353 -41.98 -15.24 -45.35
C GLU A 353 -40.62 -15.69 -44.85
N ALA A 354 -39.99 -14.92 -43.97
CA ALA A 354 -38.67 -15.17 -43.43
C ALA A 354 -38.69 -15.71 -41.97
N GLU A 355 -39.84 -15.78 -41.31
CA GLU A 355 -39.97 -16.24 -39.92
C GLU A 355 -39.39 -17.66 -39.69
N THR A 356 -39.57 -18.55 -40.66
CA THR A 356 -39.04 -19.91 -40.58
C THR A 356 -37.55 -20.03 -40.83
N LYS A 357 -36.90 -19.01 -41.42
CA LYS A 357 -35.48 -19.03 -41.81
C LYS A 357 -34.60 -18.13 -40.96
N VAL A 358 -35.18 -17.20 -40.21
CA VAL A 358 -34.46 -16.24 -39.37
C VAL A 358 -34.74 -16.45 -37.91
N LYS A 359 -33.75 -16.97 -37.18
CA LYS A 359 -33.88 -17.12 -35.74
C LYS A 359 -33.45 -15.84 -35.07
N LEU A 360 -34.33 -15.22 -34.28
CA LEU A 360 -34.01 -14.05 -33.46
C LEU A 360 -33.37 -14.49 -32.15
N THR A 361 -32.24 -13.86 -31.80
CA THR A 361 -31.61 -14.03 -30.50
C THR A 361 -31.58 -12.70 -29.78
N LYS A 362 -32.22 -12.64 -28.63
CA LYS A 362 -32.25 -11.47 -27.76
C LYS A 362 -31.15 -11.63 -26.68
N LYS A 363 -30.25 -10.66 -26.60
CA LYS A 363 -29.18 -10.64 -25.58
C LYS A 363 -29.36 -9.43 -24.69
N PRO A 364 -29.61 -9.60 -23.39
CA PRO A 364 -29.58 -8.49 -22.45
C PRO A 364 -28.13 -8.06 -22.21
N LEU A 365 -27.84 -6.79 -22.41
CA LEU A 365 -26.56 -6.17 -22.17
C LEU A 365 -26.75 -4.91 -21.31
N GLU A 366 -25.90 -4.74 -20.32
CA GLU A 366 -25.88 -3.52 -19.52
C GLU A 366 -25.26 -2.37 -20.31
N TYR A 367 -25.87 -1.20 -20.22
CA TYR A 367 -25.38 0.04 -20.78
C TYR A 367 -25.34 1.11 -19.73
N ALA A 368 -24.26 1.90 -19.73
CA ALA A 368 -24.12 3.05 -18.84
C ALA A 368 -24.65 4.30 -19.56
N TYR A 369 -25.45 5.06 -18.86
CA TYR A 369 -25.98 6.36 -19.24
C TYR A 369 -25.39 7.41 -18.31
N LYS A 370 -25.22 8.64 -18.82
CA LYS A 370 -24.70 9.78 -18.08
C LYS A 370 -25.59 11.01 -18.25
N GLY A 371 -25.47 11.95 -17.34
CA GLY A 371 -26.10 13.25 -17.43
C GLY A 371 -25.55 14.22 -16.39
N HIS A 372 -25.56 15.49 -16.74
CA HIS A 372 -25.22 16.57 -15.83
C HIS A 372 -26.48 17.44 -15.65
N TRP A 373 -27.07 17.39 -14.47
CA TRP A 373 -28.27 18.11 -14.15
C TRP A 373 -27.96 19.26 -13.19
N VAL A 374 -28.41 20.49 -13.56
CA VAL A 374 -28.35 21.66 -12.67
C VAL A 374 -29.44 21.53 -11.64
N ILE A 375 -29.07 21.31 -10.40
CA ILE A 375 -29.99 20.97 -9.30
C ILE A 375 -31.01 22.11 -9.11
N GLY A 376 -32.30 21.75 -8.93
CA GLY A 376 -33.36 22.70 -8.74
C GLY A 376 -33.91 23.34 -10.01
N THR A 377 -33.35 23.00 -11.14
CA THR A 377 -33.79 23.52 -12.45
C THR A 377 -34.19 22.35 -13.36
N ASN A 378 -34.67 22.70 -14.55
CA ASN A 378 -34.96 21.72 -15.62
C ASN A 378 -33.87 21.68 -16.69
N TYR A 379 -32.65 22.07 -16.35
CA TYR A 379 -31.54 22.09 -17.30
C TYR A 379 -30.65 20.87 -17.11
N LEU A 380 -30.47 20.15 -18.22
CA LEU A 380 -29.62 18.96 -18.33
C LEU A 380 -28.69 19.15 -19.52
N PHE A 381 -27.42 18.80 -19.38
CA PHE A 381 -26.43 18.87 -20.45
C PHE A 381 -25.52 17.65 -20.43
N ASP A 382 -24.75 17.43 -21.49
CA ASP A 382 -23.87 16.29 -21.69
C ASP A 382 -24.51 14.94 -21.28
N TYR A 383 -25.73 14.72 -21.78
CA TYR A 383 -26.54 13.58 -21.41
C TYR A 383 -26.66 12.55 -22.54
N GLY A 384 -26.93 11.30 -22.15
CA GLY A 384 -27.18 10.22 -23.09
C GLY A 384 -26.43 8.94 -22.76
N LEU A 385 -26.19 8.14 -23.79
CA LEU A 385 -25.41 6.93 -23.62
C LEU A 385 -23.94 7.29 -23.40
N GLN A 386 -23.32 6.70 -22.39
CA GLN A 386 -21.90 6.88 -22.19
C GLN A 386 -21.13 6.28 -23.36
N GLU A 387 -20.36 7.10 -24.10
CA GLU A 387 -19.66 6.68 -25.30
C GLU A 387 -18.63 5.59 -25.01
N ASN A 388 -17.94 5.71 -23.92
CA ASN A 388 -16.86 4.83 -23.49
C ASN A 388 -17.36 3.80 -22.49
N ILE A 389 -18.23 2.89 -22.92
CA ILE A 389 -18.69 1.80 -22.08
C ILE A 389 -17.58 0.79 -21.97
N LEU A 390 -16.87 0.84 -20.83
CA LEU A 390 -15.83 -0.12 -20.50
C LEU A 390 -16.45 -1.45 -20.12
N ARG A 391 -15.97 -2.53 -20.71
CA ARG A 391 -16.42 -3.89 -20.40
C ARG A 391 -15.22 -4.79 -20.19
N LYS A 392 -15.24 -5.52 -19.08
CA LYS A 392 -14.21 -6.53 -18.82
C LYS A 392 -14.33 -7.66 -19.84
N LYS A 393 -13.19 -8.15 -20.30
CA LYS A 393 -13.09 -9.34 -21.13
C LYS A 393 -12.71 -10.52 -20.26
N LYS A 394 -13.23 -11.68 -20.57
CA LYS A 394 -12.85 -12.93 -19.92
C LYS A 394 -12.82 -14.02 -20.98
N ASN A 395 -11.68 -14.67 -21.15
CA ASN A 395 -11.45 -15.72 -22.15
C ASN A 395 -11.86 -15.28 -23.58
N GLY A 396 -11.47 -14.07 -23.98
CA GLY A 396 -11.80 -13.51 -25.30
C GLY A 396 -13.27 -13.09 -25.48
N LYS A 397 -14.14 -13.31 -24.49
CA LYS A 397 -15.55 -12.90 -24.53
C LYS A 397 -15.75 -11.60 -23.74
N ILE A 398 -16.53 -10.68 -24.31
CA ILE A 398 -16.88 -9.42 -23.66
C ILE A 398 -17.95 -9.71 -22.60
N SER A 399 -17.72 -9.26 -21.37
CA SER A 399 -18.71 -9.33 -20.29
C SER A 399 -19.96 -8.52 -20.64
N PRO A 400 -21.17 -9.01 -20.35
CA PRO A 400 -22.38 -8.21 -20.50
C PRO A 400 -22.47 -7.04 -19.53
N LYS A 401 -21.66 -7.01 -18.46
CA LYS A 401 -21.66 -5.97 -17.43
C LYS A 401 -20.92 -4.72 -17.91
N ALA A 402 -21.53 -3.56 -17.64
CA ALA A 402 -20.91 -2.24 -17.80
C ALA A 402 -20.31 -1.78 -16.47
N PHE A 403 -19.41 -0.80 -16.51
CA PHE A 403 -18.83 -0.18 -15.33
C PHE A 403 -19.26 1.28 -15.19
N LEU A 404 -19.53 1.67 -13.96
CA LEU A 404 -19.68 3.08 -13.59
C LEU A 404 -18.31 3.77 -13.52
N PRO A 405 -18.22 5.09 -13.72
CA PRO A 405 -16.95 5.82 -13.71
C PRO A 405 -16.29 5.92 -12.35
N PHE A 406 -16.97 5.56 -11.28
CA PHE A 406 -16.47 5.63 -9.92
C PHE A 406 -15.93 4.29 -9.44
N LEU A 407 -14.89 4.37 -8.63
CA LEU A 407 -14.33 3.28 -7.84
C LEU A 407 -14.51 3.63 -6.37
N PHE A 408 -14.94 2.68 -5.58
CA PHE A 408 -15.28 2.88 -4.17
C PHE A 408 -14.58 1.84 -3.31
N ILE A 409 -14.30 2.22 -2.09
CA ILE A 409 -13.92 1.32 -1.02
C ILE A 409 -14.52 1.75 0.31
N ASP A 410 -15.19 0.81 0.98
CA ASP A 410 -15.79 0.96 2.31
C ASP A 410 -15.46 -0.32 3.11
N PRO A 411 -14.24 -0.44 3.64
CA PRO A 411 -13.74 -1.69 4.20
C PRO A 411 -14.48 -2.07 5.48
N GLN A 412 -14.75 -3.38 5.60
CA GLN A 412 -15.38 -3.96 6.79
C GLN A 412 -16.71 -3.30 7.14
N GLN A 413 -17.49 -2.94 6.13
CA GLN A 413 -18.81 -2.40 6.35
C GLN A 413 -19.77 -3.49 6.85
N TYR A 414 -20.70 -3.08 7.71
CA TYR A 414 -21.90 -3.82 8.03
C TYR A 414 -23.11 -2.92 7.81
N ASP A 415 -23.94 -3.23 6.84
CA ASP A 415 -25.07 -2.36 6.42
C ASP A 415 -24.63 -0.92 6.08
N MET A 416 -23.50 -0.76 5.35
CA MET A 416 -22.84 0.51 5.05
C MET A 416 -22.42 1.32 6.29
N LYS A 417 -22.40 0.72 7.46
CA LYS A 417 -21.94 1.31 8.71
C LYS A 417 -20.57 0.75 9.08
N ASN A 418 -19.64 1.63 9.35
CA ASN A 418 -18.33 1.31 9.87
C ASN A 418 -17.90 2.38 10.87
N LYS A 419 -16.92 2.08 11.72
CA LYS A 419 -16.32 3.07 12.62
C LYS A 419 -14.92 3.41 12.11
N SER A 420 -14.66 4.69 11.91
CA SER A 420 -13.35 5.20 11.50
C SER A 420 -12.35 5.20 12.65
N LEU A 421 -11.08 5.46 12.33
CA LEU A 421 -10.04 5.63 13.33
C LEU A 421 -10.37 6.82 14.25
N VAL A 422 -10.82 7.93 13.66
CA VAL A 422 -11.21 9.15 14.39
C VAL A 422 -12.38 8.88 15.34
N GLU A 423 -13.43 8.18 14.90
CA GLU A 423 -14.60 7.86 15.74
C GLU A 423 -14.25 7.01 16.96
N ARG A 424 -13.21 6.18 16.86
CA ARG A 424 -12.74 5.41 18.01
C ARG A 424 -12.03 6.30 19.04
N MET A 425 -11.32 7.32 18.57
CA MET A 425 -10.59 8.27 19.44
C MET A 425 -11.45 9.34 20.06
N MET A 426 -12.57 9.72 19.43
CA MET A 426 -13.42 10.86 19.86
C MET A 426 -13.80 10.83 21.35
N PRO A 427 -14.29 9.72 21.94
CA PRO A 427 -14.70 9.70 23.34
C PRO A 427 -13.53 10.04 24.28
N HIS A 428 -12.35 9.50 23.98
CA HIS A 428 -11.13 9.70 24.75
C HIS A 428 -10.61 11.13 24.61
N ALA A 429 -10.62 11.67 23.38
CA ALA A 429 -10.24 13.06 23.13
C ALA A 429 -11.16 14.05 23.86
N ASP A 430 -12.46 13.75 23.94
CA ASP A 430 -13.42 14.55 24.69
C ASP A 430 -13.13 14.53 26.20
N THR A 431 -12.78 13.36 26.74
CA THR A 431 -12.40 13.23 28.15
C THR A 431 -11.10 13.98 28.42
N ILE A 432 -10.11 13.87 27.53
CA ILE A 432 -8.85 14.62 27.63
C ILE A 432 -9.09 16.12 27.64
N GLN A 433 -9.97 16.64 26.77
CA GLN A 433 -10.32 18.06 26.75
C GLN A 433 -10.97 18.50 28.06
N LEU A 434 -11.87 17.69 28.61
CA LEU A 434 -12.50 17.97 29.90
C LEU A 434 -11.48 17.94 31.04
N LEU A 435 -10.55 16.98 31.04
CA LEU A 435 -9.48 16.91 32.04
C LEU A 435 -8.54 18.11 31.93
N HIS A 436 -8.21 18.54 30.71
CA HIS A 436 -7.42 19.73 30.48
C HIS A 436 -8.06 20.99 31.08
N LEU A 437 -9.36 21.21 30.81
CA LEU A 437 -10.12 22.31 31.40
C LEU A 437 -10.19 22.22 32.93
N LYS A 438 -10.35 21.01 33.48
CA LYS A 438 -10.32 20.77 34.95
C LYS A 438 -8.95 21.09 35.56
N ILE A 439 -7.88 20.70 34.87
CA ILE A 439 -6.50 21.04 35.30
C ILE A 439 -6.30 22.55 35.29
N GLN A 440 -6.73 23.26 34.23
CA GLN A 440 -6.67 24.72 34.20
C GLN A 440 -7.44 25.35 35.34
N GLN A 441 -8.66 24.85 35.62
CA GLN A 441 -9.48 25.34 36.76
C GLN A 441 -8.80 25.11 38.08
N LEU A 442 -8.13 23.96 38.27
CA LEU A 442 -7.42 23.66 39.48
C LEU A 442 -6.16 24.54 39.62
N LEU A 443 -5.40 24.73 38.56
CA LEU A 443 -4.23 25.62 38.51
C LEU A 443 -4.60 27.06 38.84
N ALA A 444 -5.73 27.55 38.33
CA ALA A 444 -6.23 28.89 38.62
C ALA A 444 -6.60 29.05 40.11
N LYS A 445 -6.92 27.96 40.82
CA LYS A 445 -7.25 27.93 42.26
C LYS A 445 -6.07 27.52 43.11
N LEU A 446 -4.90 27.26 42.52
CA LEU A 446 -3.74 26.76 43.25
C LEU A 446 -3.20 27.89 44.12
N THR A 447 -3.49 27.79 45.38
CA THR A 447 -2.91 28.65 46.41
C THR A 447 -1.74 27.93 47.08
N PRO A 448 -0.70 28.66 47.56
CA PRO A 448 0.37 28.02 48.29
C PRO A 448 -0.19 27.30 49.54
N GLN A 449 0.50 26.29 50.02
CA GLN A 449 0.15 25.69 51.32
C GLN A 449 0.02 26.77 52.36
N GLY A 450 -1.15 26.90 52.94
CA GLY A 450 -1.48 28.03 53.78
C GLY A 450 -1.40 27.69 55.25
N GLN A 451 -1.23 28.71 56.03
CA GLN A 451 -1.36 28.65 57.47
C GLN A 451 -2.48 29.59 57.89
N ALA A 452 -3.36 29.10 58.75
CA ALA A 452 -4.34 29.94 59.43
C ALA A 452 -3.70 30.42 60.75
N VAL A 453 -3.58 31.71 60.90
CA VAL A 453 -2.93 32.33 62.04
C VAL A 453 -3.94 33.14 62.88
N ASP A 454 -4.05 32.80 64.15
CA ASP A 454 -4.90 33.52 65.05
C ASP A 454 -4.21 34.84 65.51
N ILE A 455 -4.77 35.98 65.11
CA ILE A 455 -4.20 37.30 65.40
C ILE A 455 -4.24 37.55 66.87
N ASN A 456 -5.27 37.12 67.64
CA ASN A 456 -5.41 37.38 69.06
C ASN A 456 -4.48 36.48 69.89
N ALA A 457 -4.17 35.29 69.42
CA ALA A 457 -3.18 34.44 70.10
C ALA A 457 -1.75 34.98 69.97
N LEU A 458 -1.50 35.87 69.00
CA LEU A 458 -0.21 36.50 68.73
C LEU A 458 -0.20 37.99 69.15
N LYS A 459 -0.88 38.35 70.24
CA LYS A 459 -1.13 39.74 70.74
C LYS A 459 0.11 40.68 70.89
N ASN A 460 1.32 40.18 70.74
CA ASN A 460 2.55 40.97 70.82
C ASN A 460 3.20 41.16 69.39
N VAL A 461 2.54 40.76 68.31
CA VAL A 461 3.05 40.93 66.93
C VAL A 461 2.27 42.04 66.25
N VAL A 462 2.91 43.22 66.12
CA VAL A 462 2.31 44.36 65.37
C VAL A 462 2.31 44.05 63.86
N LEU A 463 1.20 43.55 63.33
CA LEU A 463 0.93 43.39 61.91
C LEU A 463 0.40 44.71 61.36
N GLY A 464 1.27 45.58 60.93
CA GLY A 464 0.89 46.80 60.20
C GLY A 464 0.37 47.95 61.05
N LYS A 465 0.29 49.17 60.51
CA LYS A 465 -0.22 50.34 61.11
C LYS A 465 -1.75 50.37 61.12
N GLY A 466 -2.40 49.70 62.10
CA GLY A 466 -3.77 49.92 62.51
C GLY A 466 -4.85 49.94 61.33
N LYS A 467 -4.59 49.28 60.26
CA LYS A 467 -5.57 49.21 59.18
C LYS A 467 -6.47 48.00 59.40
N GLU A 468 -7.79 48.25 59.49
CA GLU A 468 -8.78 47.18 59.48
C GLU A 468 -8.80 46.57 58.04
N TRP A 469 -8.61 45.27 57.91
CA TRP A 469 -8.61 44.57 56.70
C TRP A 469 -10.04 44.10 56.33
N THR A 470 -10.48 44.39 55.14
CA THR A 470 -11.76 43.87 54.64
C THR A 470 -11.64 42.36 54.35
N PRO A 471 -12.71 41.57 54.42
CA PRO A 471 -12.67 40.16 54.10
C PRO A 471 -12.09 39.86 52.69
N LEU A 472 -12.29 40.78 51.74
CA LEU A 472 -11.75 40.64 50.36
C LEU A 472 -10.21 40.81 50.38
N GLU A 473 -9.66 41.79 51.05
CA GLU A 473 -8.23 42.02 51.21
C GLU A 473 -7.53 40.85 51.96
N LEU A 474 -8.20 40.24 52.91
CA LEU A 474 -7.69 39.04 53.59
C LEU A 474 -7.67 37.84 52.65
N GLN A 475 -8.66 37.72 51.75
CA GLN A 475 -8.66 36.66 50.75
C GLN A 475 -7.58 36.87 49.67
N GLU A 476 -7.34 38.13 49.25
CA GLU A 476 -6.24 38.48 48.36
C GLU A 476 -4.89 38.21 49.02
N LEU A 477 -4.73 38.58 50.28
CA LEU A 477 -3.51 38.28 51.02
C LEU A 477 -3.24 36.79 51.17
N TYR A 478 -4.29 35.98 51.43
CA TYR A 478 -4.19 34.54 51.47
C TYR A 478 -3.76 33.96 50.07
N SER A 479 -4.32 34.48 49.03
CA SER A 479 -3.95 34.01 47.65
C SER A 479 -2.50 34.31 47.31
N GLN A 480 -1.91 35.38 47.82
CA GLN A 480 -0.53 35.79 47.56
C GLN A 480 0.48 35.17 48.52
N THR A 481 0.18 35.16 49.85
CA THR A 481 1.12 34.76 50.89
C THR A 481 0.88 33.36 51.45
N GLY A 482 -0.32 32.79 51.22
CA GLY A 482 -0.73 31.53 51.83
C GLY A 482 -1.09 31.64 53.31
N VAL A 483 -1.12 32.84 53.88
CA VAL A 483 -1.45 33.03 55.32
C VAL A 483 -2.84 33.63 55.46
N TYR A 484 -3.70 32.87 56.11
CA TYR A 484 -5.05 33.29 56.44
C TYR A 484 -5.11 33.76 57.90
N TYR A 485 -5.38 35.07 58.16
CA TYR A 485 -5.52 35.62 59.46
C TYR A 485 -6.97 35.53 59.89
N TYR A 486 -7.22 34.97 61.06
CA TYR A 486 -8.55 34.92 61.69
C TYR A 486 -8.55 35.38 63.14
N ASN A 487 -9.70 35.74 63.63
CA ASN A 487 -9.91 36.06 65.02
C ASN A 487 -10.36 34.81 65.77
N GLY A 488 -9.55 34.33 66.73
CA GLY A 488 -9.83 33.13 67.52
C GLY A 488 -10.67 33.38 68.77
N GLU A 489 -11.32 34.57 68.94
CA GLU A 489 -12.25 34.91 70.00
C GLU A 489 -13.68 34.74 69.52
N ASP A 490 -14.56 34.23 70.44
CA ASP A 490 -16.01 34.15 70.19
C ASP A 490 -16.63 35.56 70.43
N GLU A 491 -17.91 35.77 70.01
CA GLU A 491 -18.62 37.02 70.19
C GLU A 491 -18.65 37.50 71.64
N GLU A 492 -18.43 36.57 72.59
CA GLU A 492 -18.32 36.88 74.07
C GLU A 492 -16.88 37.14 74.55
N GLY A 493 -15.90 37.25 73.67
CA GLY A 493 -14.49 37.48 73.97
C GLY A 493 -13.77 36.30 74.61
N ARG A 494 -14.34 35.09 74.52
CA ARG A 494 -13.72 33.84 74.99
C ARG A 494 -12.81 33.22 73.96
N PRO A 495 -11.55 32.87 74.33
CA PRO A 495 -10.66 32.23 73.37
C PRO A 495 -11.22 30.86 72.94
N MET A 496 -11.41 30.63 71.56
CA MET A 496 -11.70 29.32 71.03
C MET A 496 -10.50 28.39 71.31
N ASN A 497 -10.81 27.16 71.71
CA ASN A 497 -9.77 26.17 72.03
C ASN A 497 -9.15 25.58 70.71
N ARG A 498 -8.45 26.46 69.97
CA ARG A 498 -7.77 26.14 68.68
C ARG A 498 -6.29 26.45 68.83
N ARG A 499 -5.46 25.84 67.96
CA ARG A 499 -4.03 26.11 67.91
C ARG A 499 -3.76 27.48 67.32
N PRO A 500 -2.82 28.26 67.82
CA PRO A 500 -2.50 29.61 67.35
C PRO A 500 -2.14 29.64 65.83
N ILE A 501 -1.54 28.58 65.37
CA ILE A 501 -1.19 28.38 63.97
C ILE A 501 -1.74 27.01 63.54
N GLU A 502 -2.59 27.01 62.54
CA GLU A 502 -3.18 25.80 61.99
C GLU A 502 -2.79 25.67 60.53
N GLU A 503 -2.26 24.55 60.15
CA GLU A 503 -1.93 24.30 58.74
C GLU A 503 -3.20 24.05 57.97
N ILE A 504 -3.42 24.86 56.94
CA ILE A 504 -4.46 24.63 55.95
C ILE A 504 -3.89 23.61 54.99
N ARG A 505 -4.24 22.36 55.14
CA ARG A 505 -3.83 21.30 54.24
C ARG A 505 -4.50 21.50 52.91
N ASN A 506 -3.69 21.77 51.88
CA ASN A 506 -4.13 21.88 50.51
C ASN A 506 -3.93 20.52 49.82
N SER A 507 -4.99 19.76 49.58
CA SER A 507 -4.96 18.49 48.84
C SER A 507 -4.89 18.69 47.32
N MET A 508 -4.77 19.93 46.81
CA MET A 508 -4.80 20.24 45.40
C MET A 508 -3.65 19.59 44.61
N GLY A 509 -2.47 19.46 45.23
CA GLY A 509 -1.32 18.81 44.61
C GLY A 509 -1.58 17.33 44.32
N GLN A 510 -2.24 16.62 45.23
CA GLN A 510 -2.63 15.23 45.01
C GLN A 510 -3.69 15.11 43.92
N THR A 511 -4.73 15.96 43.97
CA THR A 511 -5.79 16.00 42.95
C THR A 511 -5.22 16.34 41.57
N LEU A 512 -4.21 17.21 41.47
CA LEU A 512 -3.53 17.53 40.23
C LEU A 512 -2.79 16.30 39.66
N GLN A 513 -2.10 15.55 40.50
CA GLN A 513 -1.41 14.31 40.11
C GLN A 513 -2.41 13.25 39.62
N GLU A 514 -3.55 13.10 40.30
CA GLU A 514 -4.63 12.21 39.89
C GLU A 514 -5.20 12.60 38.54
N LEU A 515 -5.45 13.88 38.25
CA LEU A 515 -5.93 14.39 36.98
C LEU A 515 -4.90 14.19 35.86
N ILE A 516 -3.61 14.40 36.14
CA ILE A 516 -2.53 14.12 35.17
C ILE A 516 -2.43 12.60 34.92
N GLY A 517 -2.62 11.78 35.93
CA GLY A 517 -2.68 10.31 35.79
C GLY A 517 -3.82 9.88 34.88
N LEU A 518 -5.03 10.43 35.06
CA LEU A 518 -6.18 10.18 34.21
C LEU A 518 -5.97 10.69 32.78
N TYR A 519 -5.35 11.86 32.61
CA TYR A 519 -4.99 12.39 31.29
C TYR A 519 -4.07 11.43 30.53
N ASN A 520 -3.02 10.94 31.17
CA ASN A 520 -2.09 9.97 30.58
C ASN A 520 -2.77 8.62 30.32
N PHE A 521 -3.67 8.19 31.19
CA PHE A 521 -4.48 6.99 30.98
C PHE A 521 -5.34 7.10 29.73
N GLU A 522 -6.00 8.23 29.50
CA GLU A 522 -6.82 8.44 28.28
C GLU A 522 -5.96 8.47 27.00
N ILE A 523 -4.74 9.02 27.06
CA ILE A 523 -3.78 8.93 25.95
C ILE A 523 -3.43 7.47 25.67
N GLN A 524 -3.19 6.68 26.72
CA GLN A 524 -2.93 5.25 26.56
C GLN A 524 -4.13 4.51 25.97
N GLN A 525 -5.35 4.85 26.38
CA GLN A 525 -6.58 4.31 25.78
C GLN A 525 -6.67 4.65 24.29
N ILE A 526 -6.31 5.86 23.86
CA ILE A 526 -6.24 6.21 22.42
C ILE A 526 -5.27 5.28 21.69
N ARG A 527 -4.10 5.03 22.24
CA ARG A 527 -3.10 4.11 21.68
C ARG A 527 -3.65 2.68 21.58
N ASP A 528 -4.30 2.20 22.63
CA ASP A 528 -4.86 0.84 22.66
C ASP A 528 -5.99 0.65 21.66
N VAL A 529 -6.91 1.60 21.55
CA VAL A 529 -8.06 1.55 20.64
C VAL A 529 -7.65 1.70 19.18
N THR A 530 -6.61 2.47 18.89
CA THR A 530 -6.10 2.68 17.53
C THR A 530 -5.06 1.65 17.14
N GLY A 531 -4.39 1.04 18.14
CA GLY A 531 -3.22 0.22 17.95
C GLY A 531 -1.97 1.01 17.54
N LEU A 532 -2.00 2.33 17.64
CA LEU A 532 -0.84 3.19 17.38
C LEU A 532 -0.04 3.35 18.69
N ASN A 533 0.89 2.44 18.91
CA ASN A 533 1.72 2.39 20.10
C ASN A 533 2.84 3.45 20.11
N GLU A 534 3.56 3.54 21.23
CA GLU A 534 4.65 4.51 21.45
C GLU A 534 5.76 4.42 20.43
N ILE A 535 6.02 3.23 19.90
CA ILE A 535 7.07 3.02 18.91
C ILE A 535 6.70 3.68 17.58
N ARG A 536 5.43 3.60 17.17
CA ARG A 536 4.93 4.29 15.96
C ARG A 536 4.75 5.78 16.17
N ASP A 537 4.48 6.19 17.38
CA ASP A 537 4.30 7.59 17.79
C ASP A 537 5.65 8.34 17.91
N ALA A 538 6.79 7.67 17.68
CA ALA A 538 8.15 8.20 17.87
C ALA A 538 8.43 8.71 19.30
N SER A 539 7.61 8.39 20.27
CA SER A 539 7.95 8.54 21.69
C SER A 539 8.92 7.41 22.04
N MET A 540 10.11 7.78 22.56
CA MET A 540 11.17 6.81 22.82
C MET A 540 10.66 5.70 23.75
N PRO A 541 10.74 4.43 23.33
CA PRO A 541 10.60 3.33 24.27
C PRO A 541 11.74 3.39 25.28
N ASP A 542 11.52 2.84 26.46
CA ASP A 542 12.57 2.70 27.48
C ASP A 542 13.87 2.20 26.85
N LYS A 543 15.00 2.84 27.20
CA LYS A 543 16.32 2.54 26.64
C LYS A 543 16.75 1.08 26.80
N GLU A 544 16.07 0.34 27.68
CA GLU A 544 16.32 -1.06 28.01
C GLU A 544 15.42 -2.05 27.23
N ALA A 545 14.45 -1.56 26.42
CA ALA A 545 13.60 -2.46 25.64
C ALA A 545 14.42 -3.18 24.58
N ALA A 546 14.44 -4.50 24.65
CA ALA A 546 15.14 -5.34 23.68
C ALA A 546 14.59 -5.07 22.27
N VAL A 547 15.44 -4.92 21.28
CA VAL A 547 15.11 -4.63 19.87
C VAL A 547 14.03 -5.60 19.35
N ALA A 548 14.05 -6.85 19.78
CA ALA A 548 13.06 -7.86 19.40
C ALA A 548 11.64 -7.53 19.92
N ILE A 549 11.52 -7.03 21.15
CA ILE A 549 10.23 -6.63 21.76
C ILE A 549 9.65 -5.42 21.01
N SER A 550 10.51 -4.44 20.71
CA SER A 550 10.12 -3.25 19.94
C SER A 550 9.60 -3.63 18.54
N GLN A 551 10.22 -4.62 17.91
CA GLN A 551 9.80 -5.13 16.60
C GLN A 551 8.47 -5.89 16.65
N MET A 552 8.26 -6.73 17.68
CA MET A 552 6.98 -7.40 17.88
C MET A 552 5.85 -6.41 18.14
N ALA A 553 6.12 -5.37 18.93
CA ALA A 553 5.16 -4.31 19.23
C ALA A 553 4.82 -3.48 17.97
N LEU A 554 5.79 -3.19 17.12
CA LEU A 554 5.57 -2.54 15.82
C LEU A 554 4.71 -3.42 14.88
N GLN A 555 5.00 -4.71 14.80
CA GLN A 555 4.21 -5.66 14.01
C GLN A 555 2.77 -5.80 14.54
N GLY A 556 2.59 -5.90 15.85
CA GLY A 556 1.27 -5.89 16.49
C GLY A 556 0.47 -4.64 16.17
N SER A 557 1.11 -3.48 16.24
CA SER A 557 0.52 -2.19 15.90
C SER A 557 0.11 -2.10 14.41
N ARG A 558 0.96 -2.56 13.49
CA ARG A 558 0.64 -2.61 12.06
C ARG A 558 -0.54 -3.54 11.75
N ASN A 559 -0.69 -4.64 12.49
CA ASN A 559 -1.80 -5.56 12.31
C ASN A 559 -3.16 -4.92 12.62
N THR A 560 -3.24 -4.00 13.56
CA THR A 560 -4.48 -3.29 13.92
C THR A 560 -4.95 -2.36 12.80
N THR A 561 -4.02 -1.70 12.11
CA THR A 561 -4.31 -0.81 10.97
C THR A 561 -4.33 -1.51 9.62
N ARG A 562 -3.98 -2.81 9.57
CA ARG A 562 -3.92 -3.61 8.34
C ARG A 562 -5.19 -3.56 7.47
N PRO A 563 -6.43 -3.55 8.01
CA PRO A 563 -7.63 -3.45 7.17
C PRO A 563 -7.69 -2.17 6.35
N LEU A 564 -7.17 -1.04 6.88
CA LEU A 564 -7.13 0.24 6.16
C LEU A 564 -6.07 0.21 5.05
N SER A 565 -4.89 -0.34 5.34
CA SER A 565 -3.82 -0.52 4.35
C SER A 565 -4.25 -1.48 3.23
N TYR A 566 -4.97 -2.56 3.59
CA TYR A 566 -5.54 -3.48 2.61
C TYR A 566 -6.57 -2.79 1.71
N ALA A 567 -7.46 -1.98 2.28
CA ALA A 567 -8.45 -1.22 1.54
C ALA A 567 -7.80 -0.25 0.54
N TYR A 568 -6.75 0.44 0.95
CA TYR A 568 -5.98 1.30 0.05
C TYR A 568 -5.39 0.52 -1.12
N ARG A 569 -4.76 -0.64 -0.86
CA ARG A 569 -4.20 -1.50 -1.91
C ARG A 569 -5.28 -2.03 -2.85
N GLU A 570 -6.44 -2.45 -2.33
CA GLU A 570 -7.57 -2.91 -3.14
C GLU A 570 -8.10 -1.79 -4.05
N LEU A 571 -8.24 -0.58 -3.54
CA LEU A 571 -8.65 0.58 -4.35
C LEU A 571 -7.63 0.89 -5.44
N PHE A 572 -6.34 0.85 -5.12
CA PHE A 572 -5.26 1.09 -6.08
C PHE A 572 -5.20 0.00 -7.16
N GLU A 573 -5.41 -1.27 -6.80
CA GLU A 573 -5.54 -2.38 -7.75
C GLU A 573 -6.75 -2.20 -8.67
N ALA A 574 -7.89 -1.77 -8.11
CA ALA A 574 -9.08 -1.48 -8.90
C ALA A 574 -8.87 -0.31 -9.85
N LEU A 575 -8.14 0.74 -9.41
CA LEU A 575 -7.74 1.87 -10.22
C LEU A 575 -6.84 1.43 -11.38
N GLY A 576 -5.79 0.67 -11.12
CA GLY A 576 -4.90 0.14 -12.14
C GLY A 576 -5.66 -0.69 -13.19
N LYS A 577 -6.56 -1.59 -12.76
CA LYS A 577 -7.43 -2.36 -13.67
C LYS A 577 -8.33 -1.47 -14.52
N ARG A 578 -8.85 -0.38 -13.95
CA ARG A 578 -9.68 0.57 -14.67
C ARG A 578 -8.88 1.36 -15.69
N LEU A 579 -7.72 1.86 -15.31
CA LEU A 579 -6.81 2.60 -16.20
C LEU A 579 -6.34 1.71 -17.34
N ALA A 580 -5.98 0.45 -17.11
CA ALA A 580 -5.61 -0.49 -18.15
C ALA A 580 -6.72 -0.69 -19.20
N LEU A 581 -7.99 -0.78 -18.77
CA LEU A 581 -9.13 -0.85 -19.70
C LEU A 581 -9.30 0.45 -20.50
N MET A 582 -9.09 1.61 -19.88
CA MET A 582 -9.19 2.91 -20.55
C MET A 582 -8.05 3.10 -21.54
N ILE A 583 -6.82 2.71 -21.22
CA ILE A 583 -5.67 2.72 -22.11
C ILE A 583 -5.94 1.82 -23.34
N GLN A 584 -6.38 0.58 -23.12
CA GLN A 584 -6.74 -0.34 -24.20
C GLN A 584 -7.84 0.24 -25.10
N TYR A 585 -8.80 0.95 -24.50
CA TYR A 585 -9.86 1.60 -25.28
C TYR A 585 -9.31 2.73 -26.16
N ASN A 586 -8.45 3.61 -25.61
CA ASN A 586 -7.83 4.70 -26.35
C ASN A 586 -6.95 4.19 -27.50
N ILE A 587 -6.08 3.23 -27.24
CA ILE A 587 -5.23 2.60 -28.26
C ILE A 587 -6.10 1.93 -29.33
N GLY A 588 -7.15 1.23 -28.91
CA GLY A 588 -8.07 0.57 -29.81
C GLY A 588 -8.87 1.52 -30.72
N MET A 589 -9.12 2.74 -30.29
CA MET A 589 -9.76 3.80 -31.05
C MET A 589 -8.75 4.71 -31.77
N LYS A 590 -7.46 4.42 -31.68
CA LYS A 590 -6.36 5.24 -32.21
C LYS A 590 -6.37 6.68 -31.71
N ARG A 591 -6.76 6.88 -30.45
CA ARG A 591 -6.79 8.19 -29.78
C ARG A 591 -5.50 8.40 -29.01
N ASN A 592 -4.95 9.60 -29.11
CA ASN A 592 -3.74 10.01 -28.37
C ASN A 592 -2.50 9.10 -28.58
N LEU A 593 -2.40 8.40 -29.70
CA LEU A 593 -1.28 7.50 -30.00
C LEU A 593 0.07 8.19 -29.98
N GLU A 594 0.14 9.49 -30.34
CA GLU A 594 1.36 10.28 -30.32
C GLU A 594 1.91 10.44 -28.90
N ILE A 595 1.03 10.62 -27.92
CA ILE A 595 1.41 10.74 -26.50
C ILE A 595 2.03 9.42 -26.03
N TYR A 596 1.34 8.31 -26.25
CA TYR A 596 1.86 6.99 -25.92
C TYR A 596 3.13 6.64 -26.72
N SER A 597 3.26 7.10 -27.97
CA SER A 597 4.46 6.85 -28.78
C SER A 597 5.71 7.51 -28.23
N ASN A 598 5.54 8.66 -27.59
CA ASN A 598 6.65 9.39 -26.97
C ASN A 598 7.07 8.76 -25.64
N VAL A 599 6.15 8.12 -24.93
CA VAL A 599 6.39 7.49 -23.63
C VAL A 599 6.93 6.07 -23.78
N ILE A 600 6.23 5.23 -24.54
CA ILE A 600 6.52 3.80 -24.66
C ILE A 600 7.52 3.52 -25.80
N GLY A 601 7.72 4.49 -26.67
CA GLY A 601 8.53 4.37 -27.90
C GLY A 601 7.72 3.87 -29.10
N LYS A 602 8.10 4.34 -30.28
CA LYS A 602 7.40 4.03 -31.55
C LYS A 602 7.37 2.53 -31.87
N HIS A 603 8.40 1.79 -31.44
CA HIS A 603 8.48 0.34 -31.68
C HIS A 603 7.44 -0.42 -30.84
N ASN A 604 7.30 -0.11 -29.57
CA ASN A 604 6.32 -0.75 -28.68
C ASN A 604 4.88 -0.44 -29.09
N ILE A 605 4.61 0.78 -29.57
CA ILE A 605 3.28 1.08 -30.14
C ILE A 605 3.01 0.30 -31.41
N GLN A 606 3.99 0.15 -32.28
CA GLN A 606 3.81 -0.72 -33.45
C GLN A 606 3.48 -2.16 -33.05
N ILE A 607 4.11 -2.68 -32.01
CA ILE A 607 3.80 -4.00 -31.44
C ILE A 607 2.37 -4.01 -30.88
N LEU A 608 1.94 -2.95 -30.20
CA LEU A 608 0.58 -2.83 -29.68
C LEU A 608 -0.48 -2.63 -30.77
N ASP A 609 -0.16 -1.94 -31.86
CA ASP A 609 -1.08 -1.72 -33.01
C ASP A 609 -1.10 -2.94 -33.94
N LEU A 610 0.02 -3.65 -34.11
CA LEU A 610 0.13 -4.90 -34.88
C LEU A 610 -0.59 -6.08 -34.23
N THR A 611 -0.66 -6.11 -32.91
CA THR A 611 -1.51 -7.05 -32.19
C THR A 611 -2.96 -6.59 -32.33
N LYS A 612 -3.59 -6.96 -33.45
CA LYS A 612 -5.06 -6.80 -33.67
C LYS A 612 -5.87 -7.34 -32.47
N ASP A 613 -5.24 -8.11 -31.64
CA ASP A 613 -5.78 -8.77 -30.45
C ASP A 613 -5.51 -8.01 -29.16
N PHE A 614 -4.76 -6.88 -29.17
CA PHE A 614 -4.53 -6.08 -27.93
C PHE A 614 -5.84 -5.62 -27.28
N LYS A 615 -6.88 -5.37 -28.08
CA LYS A 615 -8.24 -5.11 -27.58
C LYS A 615 -8.84 -6.28 -26.81
N LEU A 616 -8.26 -7.46 -26.92
CA LEU A 616 -8.75 -8.72 -26.36
C LEU A 616 -7.88 -9.21 -25.20
N VAL A 617 -6.75 -8.56 -24.91
CA VAL A 617 -5.84 -8.95 -23.84
C VAL A 617 -6.49 -8.68 -22.49
N ASP A 618 -6.60 -9.71 -21.67
CA ASP A 618 -7.10 -9.62 -20.31
C ASP A 618 -5.90 -9.42 -19.38
N MET A 619 -5.72 -8.19 -18.89
CA MET A 619 -4.62 -7.83 -18.02
C MET A 619 -4.98 -8.09 -16.56
N GLY A 620 -4.25 -8.99 -15.91
CA GLY A 620 -4.22 -9.11 -14.46
C GLY A 620 -3.23 -8.11 -13.88
N ILE A 621 -3.70 -7.28 -12.97
CA ILE A 621 -2.86 -6.31 -12.28
C ILE A 621 -2.58 -6.84 -10.89
N LYS A 622 -1.31 -6.93 -10.57
CA LYS A 622 -0.80 -7.26 -9.23
C LYS A 622 -0.11 -6.04 -8.67
N ILE A 623 -0.34 -5.78 -7.40
CA ILE A 623 0.36 -4.74 -6.67
C ILE A 623 1.41 -5.42 -5.82
N ASN A 624 2.67 -5.11 -6.09
CA ASN A 624 3.77 -5.49 -5.24
C ASN A 624 4.12 -4.31 -4.33
N ALA A 625 3.89 -4.50 -3.03
CA ALA A 625 4.50 -3.62 -2.05
C ALA A 625 6.00 -3.89 -2.04
N GLN A 626 6.81 -2.86 -2.03
CA GLN A 626 8.24 -3.02 -1.78
C GLN A 626 8.40 -3.77 -0.45
N SER A 627 9.32 -4.75 -0.45
CA SER A 627 9.63 -5.50 0.76
C SER A 627 10.13 -4.54 1.85
N ASP A 628 9.80 -4.85 3.09
CA ASP A 628 10.16 -4.07 4.27
C ASP A 628 11.66 -3.72 4.21
N GLU A 629 12.01 -2.48 4.48
CA GLU A 629 13.39 -1.96 4.43
C GLU A 629 14.36 -2.85 5.21
N LYS A 630 13.86 -3.47 6.25
CA LYS A 630 14.57 -4.43 7.07
C LYS A 630 14.87 -5.75 6.36
N ASP A 631 13.89 -6.30 5.62
CA ASP A 631 14.09 -7.49 4.79
C ASP A 631 15.10 -7.20 3.68
N ARG A 632 15.10 -5.98 3.19
CA ARG A 632 16.03 -5.48 2.19
C ARG A 632 17.45 -5.32 2.75
N MET A 633 17.59 -4.77 3.96
CA MET A 633 18.87 -4.69 4.66
C MET A 633 19.44 -6.08 4.98
N MET A 634 18.61 -6.99 5.47
CA MET A 634 19.02 -8.38 5.71
C MET A 634 19.44 -9.10 4.42
N PHE A 635 18.68 -8.88 3.34
CA PHE A 635 19.03 -9.41 2.02
C PHE A 635 20.36 -8.85 1.52
N GLU A 636 20.56 -7.53 1.62
CA GLU A 636 21.82 -6.87 1.20
C GLU A 636 23.01 -7.37 2.04
N GLY A 637 22.83 -7.56 3.34
CA GLY A 637 23.85 -8.18 4.21
C GLY A 637 24.22 -9.59 3.77
N ASN A 638 23.23 -10.43 3.46
CA ASN A 638 23.45 -11.77 2.96
C ASN A 638 24.12 -11.78 1.57
N LEU A 639 23.75 -10.83 0.71
CA LEU A 639 24.31 -10.66 -0.62
C LEU A 639 25.79 -10.26 -0.54
N GLN A 640 26.13 -9.27 0.30
CA GLN A 640 27.50 -8.85 0.52
C GLN A 640 28.37 -9.95 1.11
N GLN A 641 27.83 -10.73 2.04
CA GLN A 641 28.53 -11.88 2.59
C GLN A 641 28.80 -12.95 1.53
N SER A 642 27.84 -13.25 0.67
CA SER A 642 28.01 -14.22 -0.42
C SER A 642 29.00 -13.75 -1.50
N LEU A 643 29.03 -12.43 -1.77
CA LEU A 643 30.05 -11.83 -2.64
C LEU A 643 31.45 -11.90 -2.04
N ALA A 644 31.59 -11.60 -0.74
CA ALA A 644 32.86 -11.69 -0.03
C ALA A 644 33.41 -13.12 -0.01
N GLN A 645 32.56 -14.13 0.06
CA GLN A 645 32.89 -15.55 0.00
C GLN A 645 33.09 -16.05 -1.44
N LYS A 646 32.97 -15.18 -2.44
CA LYS A 646 33.04 -15.52 -3.88
C LYS A 646 32.05 -16.61 -4.30
N GLU A 647 30.94 -16.73 -3.60
CA GLU A 647 29.87 -17.68 -3.91
C GLU A 647 28.93 -17.15 -4.99
N LEU A 648 29.00 -15.86 -5.30
CA LEU A 648 28.22 -15.18 -6.33
C LEU A 648 29.12 -14.29 -7.18
N ARG A 649 28.72 -14.07 -8.43
CA ARG A 649 29.37 -13.09 -9.33
C ARG A 649 28.72 -11.70 -9.12
N ILE A 650 29.48 -10.65 -9.46
CA ILE A 650 28.99 -9.25 -9.34
C ILE A 650 27.77 -9.01 -10.21
N GLU A 651 27.71 -9.64 -11.38
CA GLU A 651 26.59 -9.55 -12.32
C GLU A 651 25.28 -10.07 -11.71
N ASP A 652 25.36 -11.24 -11.02
CA ASP A 652 24.20 -11.81 -10.33
C ASP A 652 23.75 -10.92 -9.18
N ALA A 653 24.68 -10.26 -8.49
CA ALA A 653 24.34 -9.34 -7.40
C ALA A 653 23.58 -8.12 -7.90
N ILE A 654 23.91 -7.58 -9.07
CA ILE A 654 23.17 -6.48 -9.70
C ILE A 654 21.75 -6.94 -10.04
N MET A 655 21.64 -8.13 -10.68
CA MET A 655 20.34 -8.71 -11.02
C MET A 655 19.46 -8.98 -9.81
N LEU A 656 20.06 -9.44 -8.71
CA LEU A 656 19.35 -9.72 -7.46
C LEU A 656 18.80 -8.46 -6.80
N ARG A 657 19.47 -7.31 -6.96
CA ARG A 657 18.99 -6.01 -6.45
C ARG A 657 17.80 -5.45 -7.23
N GLU A 658 17.69 -5.80 -8.51
CA GLU A 658 16.54 -5.41 -9.34
C GLU A 658 15.24 -6.15 -9.00
N ILE A 659 15.34 -7.31 -8.30
CA ILE A 659 14.17 -8.10 -7.93
C ILE A 659 13.45 -7.44 -6.75
N PRO A 660 12.19 -6.96 -6.92
CA PRO A 660 11.48 -6.25 -5.86
C PRO A 660 11.06 -7.16 -4.70
N ASN A 661 10.89 -8.47 -4.96
CA ASN A 661 10.47 -9.44 -3.95
C ASN A 661 11.69 -10.16 -3.34
N THR A 662 12.03 -9.78 -2.10
CA THR A 662 13.19 -10.34 -1.37
C THR A 662 13.14 -11.85 -1.17
N LYS A 663 11.95 -12.47 -1.07
CA LYS A 663 11.83 -13.93 -0.95
C LYS A 663 12.23 -14.63 -2.25
N LEU A 664 11.81 -14.09 -3.39
CA LEU A 664 12.20 -14.61 -4.71
C LEU A 664 13.69 -14.35 -4.99
N ALA A 665 14.19 -13.17 -4.61
CA ALA A 665 15.61 -12.84 -4.70
C ALA A 665 16.46 -13.82 -3.88
N ASN A 666 16.06 -14.16 -2.65
CA ASN A 666 16.73 -15.16 -1.81
C ASN A 666 16.71 -16.56 -2.44
N GLN A 667 15.60 -16.98 -3.06
CA GLN A 667 15.53 -18.25 -3.77
C GLN A 667 16.48 -18.27 -4.97
N TYR A 668 16.51 -17.21 -5.75
CA TYR A 668 17.42 -17.10 -6.89
C TYR A 668 18.87 -17.08 -6.43
N MET A 669 19.20 -16.36 -5.37
CA MET A 669 20.52 -16.35 -4.74
C MET A 669 20.94 -17.78 -4.31
N SER A 670 20.03 -18.53 -3.67
CA SER A 670 20.28 -19.92 -3.24
C SER A 670 20.61 -20.83 -4.42
N ILE A 671 19.86 -20.73 -5.52
CA ILE A 671 20.10 -21.52 -6.74
C ILE A 671 21.44 -21.17 -7.36
N LYS A 672 21.78 -19.89 -7.46
CA LYS A 672 23.08 -19.45 -8.01
C LYS A 672 24.26 -19.92 -7.17
N ARG A 673 24.15 -19.86 -5.84
CA ARG A 673 25.16 -20.38 -4.93
C ARG A 673 25.39 -21.89 -5.14
N GLN A 674 24.33 -22.67 -5.32
CA GLN A 674 24.43 -24.09 -5.59
C GLN A 674 25.11 -24.38 -6.96
N GLN A 675 24.78 -23.59 -7.99
CA GLN A 675 25.42 -23.73 -9.30
C GLN A 675 26.92 -23.46 -9.24
N TYR A 676 27.33 -22.34 -8.63
CA TYR A 676 28.75 -22.02 -8.51
C TYR A 676 29.50 -22.98 -7.59
N ALA A 677 28.86 -23.54 -6.58
CA ALA A 677 29.46 -24.60 -5.78
C ALA A 677 29.71 -25.87 -6.61
N GLN A 678 28.78 -26.25 -7.49
CA GLN A 678 28.95 -27.38 -8.42
C GLN A 678 30.03 -27.13 -9.49
N GLU A 679 30.05 -25.90 -10.07
CA GLU A 679 31.10 -25.52 -11.03
C GLU A 679 32.50 -25.59 -10.40
N ARG A 680 32.66 -25.07 -9.17
CA ARG A 680 33.94 -25.18 -8.45
C ARG A 680 34.35 -26.60 -8.17
N LEU A 681 33.41 -27.45 -7.74
CA LEU A 681 33.72 -28.87 -7.52
C LEU A 681 34.16 -29.56 -8.84
N ALA A 682 33.54 -29.22 -9.95
CA ALA A 682 33.90 -29.73 -11.26
C ALA A 682 35.29 -29.20 -11.71
N GLU A 683 35.57 -27.91 -11.52
CA GLU A 683 36.88 -27.29 -11.79
C GLU A 683 38.01 -27.90 -10.91
N ASP A 684 37.75 -28.08 -9.62
CA ASP A 684 38.69 -28.71 -8.70
C ASP A 684 38.97 -30.18 -9.09
N GLN A 685 37.92 -30.94 -9.47
CA GLN A 685 38.07 -32.29 -9.99
C GLN A 685 38.88 -32.34 -11.30
N ALA A 686 38.58 -31.43 -12.24
CA ALA A 686 39.33 -31.30 -13.48
C ALA A 686 40.81 -30.94 -13.22
N ARG A 687 41.05 -30.04 -12.26
CA ARG A 687 42.42 -29.63 -11.85
C ARG A 687 43.20 -30.79 -11.21
N ILE A 688 42.55 -31.57 -10.36
CA ILE A 688 43.13 -32.76 -9.75
C ILE A 688 43.42 -33.82 -10.82
N GLN A 689 42.50 -34.02 -11.79
CA GLN A 689 42.74 -34.93 -12.92
C GLN A 689 43.90 -34.47 -13.82
N ALA A 690 43.98 -33.16 -14.12
CA ALA A 690 45.09 -32.60 -14.91
C ALA A 690 46.42 -32.76 -14.18
N GLN A 691 46.51 -32.51 -12.88
CA GLN A 691 47.70 -32.76 -12.07
C GLN A 691 48.08 -34.24 -11.99
N MET A 692 47.09 -35.16 -11.92
CA MET A 692 47.38 -36.60 -12.00
C MET A 692 47.90 -36.99 -13.37
N GLN A 693 47.38 -36.45 -14.47
CA GLN A 693 47.89 -36.70 -15.83
C GLN A 693 49.28 -36.13 -16.00
N GLU A 694 49.57 -34.95 -15.54
CA GLU A 694 50.90 -34.32 -15.56
C GLU A 694 51.93 -35.18 -14.73
N ALA A 695 51.50 -35.62 -13.54
CA ALA A 695 52.35 -36.52 -12.72
C ALA A 695 52.57 -37.87 -13.38
N GLN A 696 51.54 -38.42 -14.04
CA GLN A 696 51.70 -39.67 -14.84
C GLN A 696 52.62 -39.44 -16.04
N GLN A 697 52.49 -38.39 -16.82
CA GLN A 697 53.36 -38.03 -17.91
C GLN A 697 54.82 -37.81 -17.45
N ALA A 698 55.02 -37.10 -16.35
CA ALA A 698 56.30 -36.87 -15.73
C ALA A 698 56.99 -38.21 -15.27
N SER A 699 56.16 -39.14 -14.74
CA SER A 699 56.68 -40.46 -14.34
C SER A 699 57.03 -41.32 -15.57
N VAL A 700 56.31 -41.28 -16.66
CA VAL A 700 56.60 -41.98 -17.92
C VAL A 700 57.84 -41.39 -18.59
N LEU A 701 58.00 -40.05 -18.61
CA LEU A 701 59.20 -39.39 -19.09
C LEU A 701 60.46 -39.76 -18.28
N LYS A 702 60.34 -39.80 -16.96
CA LYS A 702 61.41 -40.26 -16.09
C LYS A 702 61.79 -41.71 -16.34
N GLN A 703 60.82 -42.61 -16.54
CA GLN A 703 61.10 -44.02 -16.93
C GLN A 703 61.74 -44.11 -18.30
N GLN A 704 61.33 -43.27 -19.28
CA GLN A 704 62.02 -43.23 -20.58
C GLN A 704 63.48 -42.71 -20.49
N GLU A 705 63.71 -41.65 -19.70
CA GLU A 705 65.05 -41.14 -19.45
C GLU A 705 65.94 -42.17 -18.71
N GLU A 706 65.41 -42.90 -17.75
CA GLU A 706 66.10 -43.97 -17.09
C GLU A 706 66.43 -45.14 -18.03
N GLN A 707 65.48 -45.53 -18.91
CA GLN A 707 65.73 -46.53 -19.95
C GLN A 707 66.81 -46.13 -20.97
N VAL A 708 66.79 -44.86 -21.42
CA VAL A 708 67.77 -44.32 -22.33
C VAL A 708 69.15 -44.21 -21.60
N THR A 709 69.19 -43.86 -20.32
CA THR A 709 70.47 -43.83 -19.56
C THR A 709 70.99 -45.22 -19.22
N ILE A 710 70.12 -46.21 -19.01
CA ILE A 710 70.49 -47.63 -18.84
C ILE A 710 71.01 -48.20 -20.13
N GLN A 711 70.42 -47.91 -21.30
CA GLN A 711 70.94 -48.35 -22.61
C GLN A 711 72.26 -47.68 -22.95
N ALA A 712 72.42 -46.36 -22.67
CA ALA A 712 73.67 -45.65 -22.88
C ALA A 712 74.86 -46.18 -21.97
N LYS A 713 74.54 -46.61 -20.74
CA LYS A 713 75.48 -47.17 -19.82
C LYS A 713 75.89 -48.63 -20.19
N ALA A 714 74.85 -49.39 -20.65
CA ALA A 714 75.12 -50.77 -21.11
C ALA A 714 75.97 -50.84 -22.37
N SER A 715 75.93 -49.85 -23.26
CA SER A 715 76.79 -49.82 -24.46
C SER A 715 78.22 -49.31 -24.16
N ALA A 716 78.45 -48.56 -23.07
CA ALA A 716 79.74 -48.11 -22.63
C ALA A 716 80.49 -49.07 -21.73
N GLU A 717 79.78 -49.94 -21.02
CA GLU A 717 80.42 -50.95 -20.14
C GLU A 717 80.87 -52.18 -20.84
N ILE A 718 80.38 -52.55 -22.03
CA ILE A 718 80.78 -53.71 -22.77
C ILE A 718 82.22 -53.57 -23.36
N THR A 719 82.74 -52.37 -23.43
CA THR A 719 84.10 -52.15 -23.96
C THR A 719 85.19 -51.97 -22.89
N VAL A 720 84.95 -51.93 -21.62
CA VAL A 720 85.90 -51.73 -20.50
C VAL A 720 85.94 -52.87 -19.53
N GLU A 721 84.98 -53.79 -19.49
CA GLU A 721 84.91 -54.89 -18.50
C GLU A 721 85.60 -56.17 -18.86
N GLU A 722 86.08 -56.34 -20.08
CA GLU A 722 86.92 -57.53 -20.35
C GLU A 722 88.34 -57.56 -19.71
N THR A 723 88.73 -56.46 -19.04
CA THR A 723 90.07 -56.28 -18.42
C THR A 723 90.10 -56.05 -16.91
N LYS A 724 88.95 -55.91 -16.23
CA LYS A 724 88.98 -55.66 -14.76
C LYS A 724 88.18 -56.64 -13.89
N LEU A 725 87.68 -57.71 -14.45
CA LEU A 725 86.58 -58.54 -13.81
C LEU A 725 87.10 -59.58 -12.78
N GLN A 726 88.26 -59.49 -12.27
CA GLN A 726 88.70 -60.43 -11.19
C GLN A 726 89.13 -59.74 -9.85
N ALA A 727 89.17 -58.42 -9.74
CA ALA A 727 89.63 -57.73 -8.53
C ALA A 727 88.59 -57.00 -7.74
N ASP A 728 87.38 -56.68 -8.30
CA ASP A 728 86.39 -55.78 -7.64
C ASP A 728 85.12 -56.48 -7.11
N ILE A 729 84.91 -57.75 -7.35
CA ILE A 729 83.74 -58.51 -6.87
C ILE A 729 83.69 -58.64 -5.36
N GLU A 730 84.78 -58.49 -4.66
CA GLU A 730 84.74 -58.59 -3.20
C GLU A 730 84.56 -57.21 -2.50
N ARG A 731 84.89 -56.12 -3.13
CA ARG A 731 84.73 -54.77 -2.54
C ARG A 731 83.29 -54.16 -2.68
N GLU A 732 82.54 -54.61 -3.63
CA GLU A 732 81.21 -54.03 -3.86
C GLU A 732 80.11 -54.65 -2.99
N LYS A 733 80.25 -55.86 -2.51
CA LYS A 733 79.24 -56.44 -1.64
C LYS A 733 79.18 -55.79 -0.27
N VAL A 734 80.22 -55.15 0.19
CA VAL A 734 80.18 -54.43 1.48
C VAL A 734 79.69 -52.99 1.38
N LYS A 735 79.89 -52.31 0.22
CA LYS A 735 79.33 -50.93 0.04
C LYS A 735 77.86 -50.91 -0.26
N HIS A 736 77.29 -51.96 -0.85
CA HIS A 736 75.86 -51.95 -1.22
C HIS A 736 74.97 -52.17 0.03
N PHE A 737 75.49 -52.85 1.04
CA PHE A 737 74.73 -53.10 2.26
C PHE A 737 74.59 -51.84 3.10
N ASN A 738 75.61 -51.03 3.20
CA ASN A 738 75.55 -49.73 3.98
C ASN A 738 74.72 -48.64 3.31
N LYS A 739 74.60 -48.63 1.98
CA LYS A 739 73.85 -47.61 1.27
C LYS A 739 72.36 -47.87 1.23
N MET A 740 71.97 -49.15 1.39
CA MET A 740 70.54 -49.54 1.55
C MET A 740 69.99 -49.19 2.93
N GLU A 741 70.80 -49.17 3.95
CA GLU A 741 70.37 -48.75 5.32
C GLU A 741 70.23 -47.22 5.42
N GLU A 742 71.08 -46.41 4.77
CA GLU A 742 71.02 -44.94 4.74
C GLU A 742 69.77 -44.43 3.96
N LEU A 743 69.36 -45.10 2.88
CA LEU A 743 68.18 -44.75 2.08
C LEU A 743 66.85 -45.12 2.79
N LYS A 744 66.86 -46.14 3.62
CA LYS A 744 65.71 -46.44 4.47
C LYS A 744 65.52 -45.40 5.59
N LEU A 745 66.61 -44.98 6.20
CA LEU A 745 66.54 -43.92 7.22
C LEU A 745 66.16 -42.55 6.63
N GLN A 746 66.52 -42.18 5.40
CA GLN A 746 66.11 -40.93 4.75
C GLN A 746 64.67 -41.00 4.26
N GLY A 747 64.12 -42.16 3.91
CA GLY A 747 62.72 -42.33 3.54
C GLY A 747 61.78 -42.15 4.76
N ASP A 748 62.20 -42.69 5.91
CA ASP A 748 61.38 -42.54 7.11
C ASP A 748 61.42 -41.10 7.70
N PHE A 749 62.54 -40.39 7.56
CA PHE A 749 62.63 -38.99 7.95
C PHE A 749 61.79 -38.07 7.07
N LYS A 750 61.72 -38.32 5.75
CA LYS A 750 60.86 -37.51 4.83
C LYS A 750 59.37 -37.78 5.06
N SER A 751 58.99 -39.03 5.40
CA SER A 751 57.57 -39.33 5.70
C SER A 751 57.09 -38.74 7.05
N GLN A 752 58.01 -38.68 8.06
CA GLN A 752 57.72 -37.98 9.31
C GLN A 752 57.59 -36.43 9.15
N HIS A 753 58.47 -35.82 8.31
CA HIS A 753 58.38 -34.37 8.02
C HIS A 753 57.10 -33.95 7.29
N ILE A 754 56.60 -34.78 6.36
CA ILE A 754 55.36 -34.54 5.65
C ILE A 754 54.17 -34.72 6.58
N ARG A 755 54.22 -35.68 7.54
CA ARG A 755 53.13 -35.82 8.54
C ARG A 755 53.11 -34.66 9.54
N MET A 756 54.26 -34.18 9.99
CA MET A 756 54.34 -33.03 10.92
C MET A 756 53.93 -31.71 10.24
N ALA A 757 54.27 -31.49 8.97
CA ALA A 757 53.84 -30.32 8.22
C ALA A 757 52.31 -30.29 7.97
N SER A 758 51.69 -31.47 7.69
CA SER A 758 50.22 -31.56 7.52
C SER A 758 49.45 -31.40 8.84
N GLU A 759 50.01 -31.77 9.99
CA GLU A 759 49.41 -31.53 11.31
C GLU A 759 49.55 -30.05 11.75
N GLU A 760 50.63 -29.36 11.41
CA GLU A 760 50.78 -27.93 11.68
C GLU A 760 49.85 -27.06 10.80
N ASP A 761 49.70 -27.37 9.53
CA ASP A 761 48.76 -26.68 8.64
C ASP A 761 47.30 -26.89 9.07
N PHE A 762 46.95 -28.11 9.57
CA PHE A 762 45.61 -28.37 10.10
C PHE A 762 45.33 -27.62 11.40
N LYS A 763 46.33 -27.53 12.28
CA LYS A 763 46.21 -26.75 13.53
C LYS A 763 46.13 -25.25 13.27
N ASN A 764 46.89 -24.71 12.31
CA ASN A 764 46.87 -23.29 11.94
C ASN A 764 45.58 -22.91 11.24
N THR A 765 44.98 -23.78 10.44
CA THR A 765 43.71 -23.56 9.78
C THR A 765 42.54 -23.61 10.79
N ALA A 766 42.60 -24.51 11.79
CA ALA A 766 41.62 -24.60 12.84
C ALA A 766 41.67 -23.41 13.82
N LEU A 767 42.82 -22.81 14.05
CA LEU A 767 43.01 -21.62 14.87
C LEU A 767 42.56 -20.35 14.16
N SER A 768 42.72 -20.27 12.83
CA SER A 768 42.32 -19.10 12.06
C SER A 768 40.80 -19.02 11.74
N SER A 769 40.09 -20.17 11.75
CA SER A 769 38.67 -20.24 11.42
C SER A 769 37.72 -20.10 12.61
N GLY A 770 38.23 -20.03 13.85
CA GLY A 770 37.41 -19.86 15.04
C GLY A 770 36.42 -21.00 15.32
N MET A 771 36.62 -22.16 14.66
CA MET A 771 35.75 -23.31 14.89
C MET A 771 36.12 -24.00 16.19
N ARG A 772 35.29 -23.95 17.18
CA ARG A 772 35.34 -24.78 18.37
C ARG A 772 35.23 -26.24 17.98
N GLN A 773 36.11 -27.07 18.52
CA GLN A 773 36.08 -28.53 18.34
C GLN A 773 34.67 -29.07 18.65
N PRO A 774 34.11 -29.95 17.83
CA PRO A 774 32.86 -30.61 18.14
C PRO A 774 33.00 -31.44 19.40
N LYS A 775 32.21 -31.16 20.42
CA LYS A 775 32.06 -32.04 21.57
C LYS A 775 31.56 -33.41 21.09
N VAL A 776 32.28 -34.42 21.39
CA VAL A 776 31.88 -35.80 21.22
C VAL A 776 30.61 -36.03 22.03
N PHE A 777 29.49 -36.17 21.36
CA PHE A 777 28.24 -36.63 21.98
C PHE A 777 28.36 -38.14 22.17
N THR A 778 28.56 -38.56 23.43
CA THR A 778 28.27 -39.93 23.84
C THR A 778 26.73 -40.07 23.91
N ALA A 779 26.19 -40.93 23.13
CA ALA A 779 24.75 -41.26 23.18
C ALA A 779 24.40 -41.86 24.55
N PRO A 780 23.32 -41.40 25.18
CA PRO A 780 22.81 -42.09 26.37
C PRO A 780 22.05 -43.34 25.91
N SER A 781 22.43 -44.45 26.54
CA SER A 781 21.73 -45.71 26.45
C SER A 781 20.27 -45.60 26.83
N ALA A 782 19.41 -46.24 26.06
CA ALA A 782 18.00 -46.41 26.30
C ALA A 782 17.79 -47.11 27.65
N GLY A 783 17.21 -46.42 28.61
CA GLY A 783 16.62 -46.99 29.80
C GLY A 783 15.10 -47.04 29.64
N VAL A 784 14.59 -48.23 29.42
CA VAL A 784 13.18 -48.57 29.55
C VAL A 784 12.77 -48.40 31.03
N SER A 785 11.79 -47.59 31.31
CA SER A 785 11.01 -47.71 32.52
C SER A 785 9.55 -47.49 32.23
N THR A 786 8.84 -48.56 32.37
CA THR A 786 7.40 -48.78 32.49
C THR A 786 6.83 -48.11 33.73
N SER A 787 5.53 -47.79 33.61
CA SER A 787 4.50 -47.77 34.66
C SER A 787 4.03 -46.38 35.05
N THR A 788 2.79 -46.15 34.76
CA THR A 788 1.51 -46.31 35.48
C THR A 788 0.95 -45.00 35.99
N GLU A 789 -0.20 -44.78 35.50
CA GLU A 789 -1.24 -43.84 35.97
C GLU A 789 -1.56 -44.01 37.47
N PRO A 790 -2.33 -43.10 38.08
CA PRO A 790 -3.60 -42.63 37.62
C PRO A 790 -3.70 -41.13 37.31
#